data_1668ef119dae75a956b23b08394eee41
#
_entry.id   1668ef119dae75a956b23b08394eee41
#
_cell.length_a   1.000
_cell.length_b   1.000
_cell.length_c   1.000
_cell.angle_alpha   90.00
_cell.angle_beta   90.00
_cell.angle_gamma   90.00
#
_symmetry.space_group_name_H-M   'P 1'
#
loop_
_entity.id
_entity.type
_entity.pdbx_description
1 polymer ?
#
loop_
_entity_poly.entity_id
_entity_poly.type
_entity_poly.pdbx_seq_one_letter_code
_entity_poly.pdbx_strand_id
1 'polypeptide(L)'
;MKRYKEREPIPFYFLNDTFNAEEIKIQLDFMRDTGVGAFFLHVRDGILDEAYGTETYFKRVKFIVEQAAERKIKVWLYDEDSFPSGNAGGQIAIESPELQAYSLKVVKLKAEEIKDGTAKRVLGRVRGLFGYAVKNENGVETSRKITDCFGVVRRYWYRRDMNKTYYCDMQDKLFFPHVRAGTCYSEIIFEAEAGDNEEIYVAYLEPVRTDGHYGLQADCLNRRTTEEFIARTHEKYAKYVGEYFGTTIPGIFMDEPSAGGLLPYTDEVVAKFKEIRGYDVTDYYYKLSSEYYGDGKKVRRDYIETITRLFCDNFISPITQWCERHGLESTGHFYGEEDPLSGSLCAQSVYRQIKLMGIPGFDIIGRYVGDRDHCALILGAKIVVSAAVQSGKKRILAECFALNPFNYGYDGLRKTADWLFACGIDTFAPHAFHYGYGAYQRTDAGKSFFYQDPLYGEYTEFAAYAGRISNLLSLFRHENEVLLVLPSCGFAEEVPFPMCNTGVYPSDRAKTMQSRLYAAVRYLIERQIVWNVADVQGVADADICDGTVNIGECSYKKVIFINGGEEEARVYEKTLKAGVDCVAFDGKSFDGFPQKEGLFGGENILALEKRRGSEKLLFLYQNDKSFAEVKVPVVGRTVVYDGKTDEWSEVVAKNGEATIGIKGYGSVVLLTGASDEIKTSGEYTYEVTGDTVLECERNPQWVYMPVGAKSAITTYDIEIGEGKEKITFEAHKYERLRELIGTQDEIYSGEYVIPYFDVAPRMKSIYPKKAVFRAKIEKIDGDEAVLFDGGTFSGDYKLFWNGEEIPAGEIVPHRVYDAKNKIFKPVWKDGINILEISFDEGGEFDGVNGEIYLYKEQI
;
A
#
# COMPACT_ATOMS: atom_id res chain seq x y z
N MET A 1 -2.67 1.09 -33.99
CA MET A 1 -1.63 1.59 -33.05
C MET A 1 -0.84 0.40 -32.49
N LYS A 2 0.48 0.56 -32.35
CA LYS A 2 1.34 -0.49 -31.78
C LYS A 2 1.12 -0.56 -30.27
N ARG A 3 0.93 -1.77 -29.72
CA ARG A 3 0.85 -2.02 -28.29
C ARG A 3 2.10 -2.73 -27.80
N TYR A 4 2.59 -2.35 -26.63
CA TYR A 4 3.75 -2.93 -25.96
C TYR A 4 3.29 -3.70 -24.72
N LYS A 5 2.60 -4.82 -24.95
CA LYS A 5 1.92 -5.61 -23.91
C LYS A 5 2.79 -5.99 -22.71
N GLU A 6 4.09 -6.14 -22.91
CA GLU A 6 5.05 -6.44 -21.83
C GLU A 6 5.37 -5.21 -20.95
N ARG A 7 4.95 -4.03 -21.37
CA ARG A 7 5.14 -2.74 -20.70
C ARG A 7 3.83 -2.08 -20.29
N GLU A 8 2.70 -2.69 -20.65
CA GLU A 8 1.39 -2.24 -20.18
C GLU A 8 1.23 -2.53 -18.68
N PRO A 9 0.33 -1.82 -17.99
CA PRO A 9 0.02 -2.07 -16.59
C PRO A 9 -0.36 -3.52 -16.32
N ILE A 10 0.02 -4.02 -15.17
CA ILE A 10 -0.23 -5.38 -14.69
C ILE A 10 -1.20 -5.28 -13.53
N PRO A 11 -2.53 -5.27 -13.75
CA PRO A 11 -3.49 -5.07 -12.66
C PRO A 11 -3.47 -6.23 -11.67
N PHE A 12 -3.79 -5.95 -10.42
CA PHE A 12 -4.22 -7.01 -9.52
C PHE A 12 -5.52 -7.61 -10.05
N TYR A 13 -5.61 -8.92 -10.02
CA TYR A 13 -6.83 -9.67 -10.24
C TYR A 13 -7.24 -10.31 -8.92
N PHE A 14 -8.20 -9.68 -8.26
CA PHE A 14 -8.64 -10.07 -6.93
C PHE A 14 -9.51 -11.31 -6.97
N LEU A 15 -9.00 -12.40 -6.41
CA LEU A 15 -9.81 -13.57 -6.08
C LEU A 15 -10.58 -13.30 -4.79
N ASN A 16 -11.70 -12.64 -4.90
CA ASN A 16 -12.48 -12.12 -3.78
C ASN A 16 -13.89 -12.74 -3.67
N ASP A 17 -14.10 -13.91 -4.25
CA ASP A 17 -15.38 -14.60 -4.23
C ASP A 17 -15.24 -16.11 -4.45
N THR A 18 -16.34 -16.85 -4.33
CA THR A 18 -16.41 -18.30 -4.56
C THR A 18 -15.88 -18.68 -5.94
N PHE A 19 -15.02 -19.69 -5.99
CA PHE A 19 -14.39 -20.13 -7.22
C PHE A 19 -15.41 -20.74 -8.20
N ASN A 20 -15.43 -20.23 -9.41
CA ASN A 20 -16.19 -20.77 -10.53
C ASN A 20 -15.30 -20.89 -11.76
N ALA A 21 -15.02 -22.13 -12.19
CA ALA A 21 -14.10 -22.40 -13.30
C ALA A 21 -14.57 -21.81 -14.65
N GLU A 22 -15.87 -21.81 -14.91
CA GLU A 22 -16.39 -21.23 -16.17
C GLU A 22 -16.32 -19.70 -16.13
N GLU A 23 -16.57 -19.09 -14.99
CA GLU A 23 -16.43 -17.66 -14.81
C GLU A 23 -14.97 -17.20 -15.02
N ILE A 24 -14.01 -17.92 -14.44
CA ILE A 24 -12.59 -17.65 -14.67
C ILE A 24 -12.25 -17.68 -16.17
N LYS A 25 -12.71 -18.69 -16.90
CA LYS A 25 -12.48 -18.77 -18.36
C LYS A 25 -13.06 -17.58 -19.09
N ILE A 26 -14.30 -17.20 -18.79
CA ILE A 26 -14.98 -16.06 -19.41
C ILE A 26 -14.20 -14.76 -19.15
N GLN A 27 -13.78 -14.53 -17.91
CA GLN A 27 -13.02 -13.31 -17.55
C GLN A 27 -11.64 -13.30 -18.22
N LEU A 28 -10.94 -14.44 -18.29
CA LEU A 28 -9.67 -14.53 -19.01
C LEU A 28 -9.84 -14.37 -20.51
N ASP A 29 -10.93 -14.87 -21.11
CA ASP A 29 -11.25 -14.63 -22.52
C ASP A 29 -11.47 -13.12 -22.75
N PHE A 30 -12.20 -12.46 -21.87
CA PHE A 30 -12.41 -11.02 -21.93
C PHE A 30 -11.10 -10.24 -21.82
N MET A 31 -10.21 -10.61 -20.88
CA MET A 31 -8.87 -10.02 -20.77
C MET A 31 -8.08 -10.16 -22.07
N ARG A 32 -8.05 -11.38 -22.67
CA ARG A 32 -7.38 -11.64 -23.95
C ARG A 32 -7.93 -10.74 -25.05
N ASP A 33 -9.25 -10.69 -25.19
CA ASP A 33 -9.94 -10.02 -26.29
C ASP A 33 -9.82 -8.50 -26.20
N THR A 34 -9.71 -7.95 -24.99
CA THR A 34 -9.45 -6.54 -24.74
C THR A 34 -7.96 -6.19 -24.63
N GLY A 35 -7.10 -7.19 -24.76
CA GLY A 35 -5.66 -7.01 -24.90
C GLY A 35 -4.87 -6.94 -23.60
N VAL A 36 -5.43 -7.29 -22.45
CA VAL A 36 -4.69 -7.42 -21.19
C VAL A 36 -3.64 -8.52 -21.33
N GLY A 37 -2.37 -8.17 -21.12
CA GLY A 37 -1.24 -9.08 -21.34
C GLY A 37 -0.76 -9.82 -20.09
N ALA A 38 -1.07 -9.29 -18.91
CA ALA A 38 -0.62 -9.82 -17.62
C ALA A 38 -1.53 -9.34 -16.48
N PHE A 39 -1.53 -10.07 -15.37
CA PHE A 39 -2.14 -9.65 -14.09
C PHE A 39 -1.38 -10.27 -12.91
N PHE A 40 -1.51 -9.64 -11.73
CA PHE A 40 -1.13 -10.24 -10.45
C PHE A 40 -2.32 -11.03 -9.90
N LEU A 41 -2.11 -12.31 -9.63
CA LEU A 41 -3.13 -13.17 -9.02
C LEU A 41 -3.15 -12.93 -7.51
N HIS A 42 -3.96 -12.00 -7.08
CA HIS A 42 -4.02 -11.51 -5.70
C HIS A 42 -5.21 -12.14 -4.95
N VAL A 43 -4.92 -12.74 -3.82
CA VAL A 43 -5.99 -13.23 -2.93
C VAL A 43 -6.46 -12.06 -2.06
N ARG A 44 -7.67 -11.60 -2.31
CA ARG A 44 -8.27 -10.50 -1.58
C ARG A 44 -9.56 -10.98 -0.93
N ASP A 45 -9.69 -10.83 0.39
CA ASP A 45 -10.81 -11.37 1.17
C ASP A 45 -11.07 -12.87 0.96
N GLY A 46 -10.09 -13.56 0.42
CA GLY A 46 -10.07 -14.98 0.23
C GLY A 46 -11.01 -15.51 -0.85
N ILE A 47 -10.76 -16.73 -1.25
CA ILE A 47 -11.70 -17.53 -1.99
C ILE A 47 -12.70 -18.05 -0.94
N LEU A 48 -13.88 -17.51 -0.90
CA LEU A 48 -14.86 -17.67 0.20
C LEU A 48 -15.29 -19.12 0.50
N ASP A 49 -14.97 -20.06 -0.37
CA ASP A 49 -15.33 -21.49 -0.23
C ASP A 49 -14.12 -22.41 -0.01
N GLU A 50 -12.91 -21.84 0.13
CA GLU A 50 -11.69 -22.62 0.37
C GLU A 50 -10.66 -21.82 1.16
N ALA A 51 -9.92 -22.47 2.04
CA ALA A 51 -8.85 -21.84 2.81
C ALA A 51 -7.60 -21.58 1.94
N TYR A 52 -6.95 -20.45 2.18
CA TYR A 52 -5.63 -20.13 1.62
C TYR A 52 -4.60 -21.21 2.02
N GLY A 53 -3.70 -21.54 1.11
CA GLY A 53 -2.60 -22.46 1.37
C GLY A 53 -2.95 -23.95 1.37
N THR A 54 -4.24 -24.31 1.19
CA THR A 54 -4.67 -25.71 1.07
C THR A 54 -4.30 -26.30 -0.28
N GLU A 55 -4.36 -27.64 -0.37
CA GLU A 55 -4.16 -28.33 -1.65
C GLU A 55 -5.18 -27.90 -2.72
N THR A 56 -6.42 -27.70 -2.33
CA THR A 56 -7.50 -27.25 -3.22
C THR A 56 -7.22 -25.83 -3.72
N TYR A 57 -6.77 -24.94 -2.86
CA TYR A 57 -6.35 -23.62 -3.24
C TYR A 57 -5.28 -23.67 -4.35
N PHE A 58 -4.20 -24.41 -4.17
CA PHE A 58 -3.13 -24.49 -5.17
C PHE A 58 -3.57 -25.18 -6.47
N LYS A 59 -4.51 -26.12 -6.42
CA LYS A 59 -5.14 -26.69 -7.62
C LYS A 59 -5.95 -25.66 -8.41
N ARG A 60 -6.63 -24.74 -7.71
CA ARG A 60 -7.35 -23.63 -8.35
C ARG A 60 -6.39 -22.63 -8.97
N VAL A 61 -5.31 -22.27 -8.28
CA VAL A 61 -4.23 -21.47 -8.85
C VAL A 61 -3.68 -22.12 -10.11
N LYS A 62 -3.40 -23.43 -10.08
CA LYS A 62 -2.93 -24.18 -11.26
C LYS A 62 -3.92 -24.05 -12.42
N PHE A 63 -5.20 -24.26 -12.16
CA PHE A 63 -6.24 -24.08 -13.18
C PHE A 63 -6.21 -22.68 -13.81
N ILE A 64 -6.12 -21.62 -13.00
CA ILE A 64 -6.06 -20.24 -13.51
C ILE A 64 -4.82 -20.03 -14.36
N VAL A 65 -3.66 -20.51 -13.91
CA VAL A 65 -2.38 -20.41 -14.66
C VAL A 65 -2.46 -21.17 -15.99
N GLU A 66 -3.02 -22.37 -16.00
CA GLU A 66 -3.23 -23.17 -17.23
C GLU A 66 -4.12 -22.42 -18.22
N GLN A 67 -5.25 -21.89 -17.72
CA GLN A 67 -6.18 -21.14 -18.56
C GLN A 67 -5.59 -19.82 -19.08
N ALA A 68 -4.78 -19.14 -18.28
CA ALA A 68 -4.05 -17.95 -18.70
C ALA A 68 -2.96 -18.28 -19.74
N ALA A 69 -2.22 -19.39 -19.56
CA ALA A 69 -1.19 -19.85 -20.50
C ALA A 69 -1.78 -20.15 -21.89
N GLU A 70 -2.92 -20.84 -21.96
CA GLU A 70 -3.65 -21.08 -23.21
C GLU A 70 -4.00 -19.79 -23.96
N ARG A 71 -4.26 -18.71 -23.22
CA ARG A 71 -4.62 -17.38 -23.74
C ARG A 71 -3.42 -16.44 -23.93
N LYS A 72 -2.19 -16.91 -23.61
CA LYS A 72 -0.94 -16.15 -23.67
C LYS A 72 -0.96 -14.91 -22.73
N ILE A 73 -1.64 -15.01 -21.61
CA ILE A 73 -1.67 -14.02 -20.55
C ILE A 73 -0.65 -14.44 -19.49
N LYS A 74 0.18 -13.50 -19.01
CA LYS A 74 1.13 -13.74 -17.92
C LYS A 74 0.42 -13.63 -16.58
N VAL A 75 0.81 -14.48 -15.65
CA VAL A 75 0.28 -14.50 -14.28
C VAL A 75 1.44 -14.23 -13.33
N TRP A 76 1.44 -13.09 -12.67
CA TRP A 76 2.32 -12.84 -11.54
C TRP A 76 1.67 -13.42 -10.30
N LEU A 77 2.43 -14.16 -9.51
CA LEU A 77 1.91 -14.70 -8.27
C LEU A 77 1.94 -13.63 -7.17
N TYR A 78 1.15 -13.85 -6.16
CA TYR A 78 1.10 -13.07 -4.92
C TYR A 78 1.37 -14.01 -3.76
N ASP A 79 2.25 -13.63 -2.83
CA ASP A 79 2.82 -14.58 -1.88
C ASP A 79 2.05 -14.72 -0.56
N GLU A 80 0.91 -14.03 -0.41
CA GLU A 80 0.16 -13.99 0.83
C GLU A 80 -1.37 -14.14 0.62
N ASP A 81 -2.10 -14.31 1.71
CA ASP A 81 -3.55 -14.16 1.80
C ASP A 81 -3.85 -12.71 2.20
N SER A 82 -4.17 -11.84 1.23
CA SER A 82 -4.19 -10.39 1.46
C SER A 82 -2.79 -9.86 1.87
N PHE A 83 -2.67 -8.98 2.86
CA PHE A 83 -1.41 -8.40 3.33
C PHE A 83 -1.39 -8.30 4.88
N PRO A 84 -0.23 -8.08 5.52
CA PRO A 84 1.12 -8.00 4.97
C PRO A 84 1.76 -9.37 4.72
N SER A 85 2.69 -9.44 3.76
CA SER A 85 3.44 -10.67 3.46
C SER A 85 4.31 -11.15 4.63
N GLY A 86 4.47 -12.48 4.72
CA GLY A 86 5.31 -13.13 5.73
C GLY A 86 4.54 -13.97 6.75
N ASN A 87 3.21 -14.00 6.67
CA ASN A 87 2.34 -14.65 7.64
C ASN A 87 1.79 -16.00 7.14
N ALA A 88 1.81 -16.25 5.84
CA ALA A 88 1.17 -17.40 5.18
C ALA A 88 -0.31 -17.54 5.63
N GLY A 89 -1.08 -16.45 5.50
CA GLY A 89 -2.46 -16.40 5.97
C GLY A 89 -2.59 -16.51 7.49
N GLY A 90 -1.60 -16.08 8.26
CA GLY A 90 -1.56 -16.16 9.72
C GLY A 90 -1.20 -17.54 10.29
N GLN A 91 -1.01 -18.55 9.44
CA GLN A 91 -0.77 -19.94 9.88
C GLN A 91 0.53 -20.07 10.66
N ILE A 92 1.58 -19.31 10.30
CA ILE A 92 2.89 -19.44 10.95
C ILE A 92 2.81 -19.11 12.44
N ALA A 93 2.31 -17.93 12.80
CA ALA A 93 2.23 -17.50 14.19
C ALA A 93 1.28 -18.34 15.05
N ILE A 94 0.28 -18.99 14.42
CA ILE A 94 -0.71 -19.82 15.09
C ILE A 94 -0.17 -21.22 15.35
N GLU A 95 0.42 -21.85 14.35
CA GLU A 95 0.93 -23.22 14.45
C GLU A 95 2.29 -23.28 15.16
N SER A 96 3.08 -22.22 15.05
CA SER A 96 4.40 -22.06 15.66
C SER A 96 4.45 -20.78 16.52
N PRO A 97 3.86 -20.77 17.72
CA PRO A 97 3.80 -19.58 18.58
C PRO A 97 5.15 -18.99 18.94
N GLU A 98 6.24 -19.76 18.84
CA GLU A 98 7.61 -19.28 19.03
C GLU A 98 8.11 -18.42 17.87
N LEU A 99 7.43 -18.45 16.71
CA LEU A 99 7.69 -17.62 15.54
C LEU A 99 6.76 -16.39 15.46
N GLN A 100 6.04 -16.12 16.53
CA GLN A 100 5.23 -14.91 16.63
C GLN A 100 6.13 -13.68 16.81
N ALA A 101 5.79 -12.59 16.12
CA ALA A 101 6.47 -11.32 16.26
C ALA A 101 6.19 -10.66 17.62
N TYR A 102 7.22 -10.05 18.16
CA TYR A 102 7.17 -9.26 19.38
C TYR A 102 7.73 -7.86 19.13
N SER A 103 7.19 -6.89 19.86
CA SER A 103 7.76 -5.55 19.98
C SER A 103 8.28 -5.36 21.41
N LEU A 104 9.47 -4.83 21.53
CA LEU A 104 10.03 -4.41 22.81
C LEU A 104 9.30 -3.16 23.28
N LYS A 105 8.76 -3.22 24.48
CA LYS A 105 8.18 -2.08 25.18
C LYS A 105 9.05 -1.72 26.36
N VAL A 106 9.35 -0.45 26.51
CA VAL A 106 10.12 0.08 27.63
C VAL A 106 9.37 1.26 28.22
N VAL A 107 8.85 1.09 29.41
CA VAL A 107 8.00 2.08 30.08
C VAL A 107 8.64 2.53 31.37
N LYS A 108 8.46 3.82 31.71
CA LYS A 108 8.84 4.36 33.01
C LYS A 108 7.69 4.12 33.99
N LEU A 109 8.02 3.61 35.18
CA LEU A 109 7.05 3.42 36.24
C LEU A 109 7.01 4.67 37.14
N LYS A 110 5.82 5.04 37.58
CA LYS A 110 5.63 6.10 38.57
C LYS A 110 5.95 5.58 39.96
N ALA A 111 6.55 6.41 40.79
CA ALA A 111 6.93 6.06 42.17
C ALA A 111 5.73 5.55 43.01
N GLU A 112 4.54 6.09 42.75
CA GLU A 112 3.29 5.68 43.40
C GLU A 112 2.91 4.24 43.02
N GLU A 113 2.99 3.91 41.72
CA GLU A 113 2.70 2.54 41.19
C GLU A 113 3.63 1.48 41.79
N ILE A 114 4.87 1.86 42.10
CA ILE A 114 5.85 0.95 42.69
C ILE A 114 5.55 0.74 44.18
N LYS A 115 5.23 1.82 44.94
CA LYS A 115 4.95 1.73 46.36
C LYS A 115 3.68 0.97 46.71
N ASP A 116 2.66 1.06 45.85
CA ASP A 116 1.38 0.39 46.10
C ASP A 116 1.31 -1.01 45.56
N GLY A 117 2.38 -1.52 44.92
CA GLY A 117 2.38 -2.81 44.24
C GLY A 117 1.36 -2.90 43.12
N THR A 118 0.95 -1.74 42.58
CA THR A 118 -0.11 -1.60 41.57
C THR A 118 0.43 -1.48 40.15
N ALA A 119 1.74 -1.62 39.92
CA ALA A 119 2.34 -1.62 38.58
C ALA A 119 1.90 -2.86 37.80
N LYS A 120 0.61 -2.92 37.50
CA LYS A 120 -0.04 -3.98 36.74
C LYS A 120 -0.22 -3.55 35.29
N ARG A 121 0.14 -4.42 34.37
CA ARG A 121 -0.27 -4.28 32.99
C ARG A 121 -0.94 -5.55 32.53
N VAL A 122 -2.14 -5.43 31.99
CA VAL A 122 -2.83 -6.53 31.31
C VAL A 122 -2.39 -6.54 29.87
N LEU A 123 -1.73 -7.60 29.49
CA LEU A 123 -1.11 -7.71 28.18
C LEU A 123 -1.32 -9.14 27.67
N GLY A 124 -1.56 -9.31 26.37
CA GLY A 124 -1.63 -10.64 25.77
C GLY A 124 -0.23 -11.25 25.68
N ARG A 125 -0.03 -12.53 26.05
CA ARG A 125 1.22 -13.30 25.92
C ARG A 125 2.53 -12.54 26.20
N VAL A 126 2.53 -11.63 27.15
CA VAL A 126 3.64 -10.76 27.46
C VAL A 126 4.76 -11.53 28.12
N ARG A 127 5.98 -11.22 27.76
CA ARG A 127 7.19 -11.72 28.40
C ARG A 127 7.94 -10.55 29.05
N GLY A 128 8.03 -10.54 30.38
CA GLY A 128 8.91 -9.65 31.10
C GLY A 128 10.38 -9.97 30.78
N LEU A 129 11.18 -8.94 30.60
CA LEU A 129 12.62 -9.09 30.37
C LEU A 129 13.43 -8.61 31.56
N PHE A 130 13.48 -7.30 31.79
CA PHE A 130 14.32 -6.69 32.82
C PHE A 130 13.67 -5.44 33.37
N GLY A 131 13.97 -5.12 34.63
CA GLY A 131 13.83 -3.80 35.20
C GLY A 131 15.16 -3.06 35.20
N TYR A 132 15.11 -1.74 35.30
CA TYR A 132 16.27 -0.87 35.44
C TYR A 132 15.98 0.20 36.46
N ALA A 133 16.90 0.37 37.40
CA ALA A 133 16.93 1.55 38.26
C ALA A 133 18.02 2.48 37.74
N VAL A 134 17.60 3.67 37.35
CA VAL A 134 18.47 4.69 36.72
C VAL A 134 18.56 5.90 37.63
N LYS A 135 19.74 6.35 37.93
CA LYS A 135 20.01 7.52 38.77
C LYS A 135 20.91 8.49 38.02
N ASN A 136 20.59 9.76 38.07
CA ASN A 136 21.44 10.83 37.57
C ASN A 136 21.87 11.73 38.70
N GLU A 137 23.12 11.70 39.07
CA GLU A 137 23.69 12.54 40.11
C GLU A 137 24.81 13.42 39.55
N ASN A 138 24.65 14.72 39.64
CA ASN A 138 25.62 15.70 39.15
C ASN A 138 26.04 15.53 37.68
N GLY A 139 25.10 15.07 36.83
CA GLY A 139 25.37 14.83 35.42
C GLY A 139 26.05 13.49 35.12
N VAL A 140 26.24 12.63 36.13
CA VAL A 140 26.73 11.26 35.96
C VAL A 140 25.53 10.31 36.06
N GLU A 141 25.24 9.61 34.98
CA GLU A 141 24.21 8.57 34.95
C GLU A 141 24.79 7.25 35.42
N THR A 142 24.09 6.60 36.35
CA THR A 142 24.33 5.23 36.76
C THR A 142 23.07 4.40 36.61
N SER A 143 23.20 3.16 36.20
CA SER A 143 22.08 2.24 36.07
C SER A 143 22.42 0.87 36.67
N ARG A 144 21.41 0.23 37.26
CA ARG A 144 21.46 -1.17 37.65
C ARG A 144 20.36 -1.95 37.00
N LYS A 145 20.68 -3.08 36.42
CA LYS A 145 19.74 -4.02 35.85
C LYS A 145 19.10 -4.87 36.95
N ILE A 146 17.80 -5.02 36.92
CA ILE A 146 17.01 -5.80 37.86
C ILE A 146 16.48 -7.02 37.12
N THR A 147 16.97 -8.21 37.48
CA THR A 147 16.50 -9.49 36.98
C THR A 147 15.48 -10.05 37.97
N ASP A 148 14.64 -10.99 37.49
CA ASP A 148 13.66 -11.68 38.33
C ASP A 148 12.66 -10.76 39.06
N CYS A 149 12.35 -9.62 38.42
CA CYS A 149 11.47 -8.61 38.97
C CYS A 149 10.01 -8.72 38.50
N PHE A 150 9.63 -9.80 37.83
CA PHE A 150 8.28 -10.00 37.31
C PHE A 150 7.56 -11.11 38.03
N GLY A 151 6.40 -10.76 38.67
CA GLY A 151 5.43 -11.70 39.16
C GLY A 151 4.31 -11.91 38.14
N VAL A 152 3.90 -13.15 37.88
CA VAL A 152 2.68 -13.45 37.11
C VAL A 152 1.52 -13.55 38.08
N VAL A 153 0.64 -12.56 38.06
CA VAL A 153 -0.49 -12.44 39.00
C VAL A 153 -1.70 -13.23 38.52
N ARG A 154 -1.96 -13.18 37.25
CA ARG A 154 -3.09 -13.85 36.64
C ARG A 154 -2.76 -14.32 35.24
N ARG A 155 -3.22 -15.55 34.92
CA ARG A 155 -3.37 -16.05 33.56
C ARG A 155 -4.82 -16.42 33.35
N TYR A 156 -5.41 -15.90 32.29
CA TYR A 156 -6.75 -16.31 31.89
C TYR A 156 -6.84 -16.47 30.39
N TRP A 157 -7.67 -17.42 29.97
CA TRP A 157 -7.97 -17.65 28.59
C TRP A 157 -9.17 -16.79 28.22
N TYR A 158 -8.99 -15.84 27.35
CA TYR A 158 -10.09 -15.13 26.74
C TYR A 158 -10.42 -15.84 25.44
N ARG A 159 -11.60 -16.42 25.36
CA ARG A 159 -12.15 -16.84 24.08
C ARG A 159 -12.56 -15.56 23.36
N ARG A 160 -11.72 -15.10 22.45
CA ARG A 160 -12.14 -14.06 21.55
C ARG A 160 -13.33 -14.60 20.80
N ASP A 161 -14.47 -13.94 20.91
CA ASP A 161 -15.53 -14.14 19.97
C ASP A 161 -15.01 -13.54 18.64
N MET A 162 -14.49 -14.40 17.80
CA MET A 162 -13.91 -14.00 16.51
C MET A 162 -14.95 -13.33 15.62
N ASN A 163 -16.20 -13.53 15.97
CA ASN A 163 -17.33 -12.88 15.36
C ASN A 163 -17.40 -11.36 15.62
N LYS A 164 -16.52 -10.80 16.41
CA LYS A 164 -16.48 -9.36 16.73
C LYS A 164 -15.39 -8.58 15.97
N THR A 165 -14.57 -9.22 15.18
CA THR A 165 -13.58 -8.52 14.35
C THR A 165 -14.05 -8.42 12.92
N TYR A 166 -14.16 -7.24 12.53
CA TYR A 166 -14.72 -6.70 11.33
C TYR A 166 -14.19 -7.29 10.00
N TYR A 167 -12.91 -7.43 9.85
CA TYR A 167 -12.30 -7.88 8.60
C TYR A 167 -12.07 -9.37 8.53
N CYS A 168 -11.82 -9.97 9.67
CA CYS A 168 -11.48 -11.37 9.80
C CYS A 168 -12.70 -12.28 9.91
N ASP A 169 -13.91 -11.75 10.05
CA ASP A 169 -15.08 -12.55 10.41
C ASP A 169 -15.40 -13.62 9.36
N MET A 170 -15.30 -13.28 8.08
CA MET A 170 -15.54 -14.24 7.00
C MET A 170 -14.34 -15.16 6.79
N GLN A 171 -13.14 -14.62 6.78
CA GLN A 171 -11.91 -15.39 6.65
C GLN A 171 -11.70 -16.30 7.87
N ASP A 172 -11.91 -15.80 9.07
CA ASP A 172 -11.81 -16.58 10.30
C ASP A 172 -12.76 -17.78 10.35
N LYS A 173 -13.96 -17.64 9.80
CA LYS A 173 -14.91 -18.74 9.75
C LYS A 173 -14.56 -19.80 8.73
N LEU A 174 -14.08 -19.37 7.57
CA LEU A 174 -13.85 -20.22 6.43
C LEU A 174 -12.43 -20.77 6.39
N PHE A 175 -11.46 -19.95 6.77
CA PHE A 175 -10.06 -20.23 6.53
C PHE A 175 -9.27 -20.57 7.78
N PHE A 176 -9.69 -20.09 8.97
CA PHE A 176 -8.97 -20.29 10.21
C PHE A 176 -9.86 -20.76 11.37
N PRO A 177 -10.53 -21.89 11.24
CA PRO A 177 -11.38 -22.39 12.34
C PRO A 177 -10.59 -22.69 13.62
N HIS A 178 -9.27 -22.85 13.53
CA HIS A 178 -8.36 -23.05 14.65
C HIS A 178 -7.91 -21.75 15.36
N VAL A 179 -7.97 -20.59 14.69
CA VAL A 179 -7.70 -19.28 15.31
C VAL A 179 -8.71 -18.93 16.40
N ARG A 180 -9.87 -19.56 16.37
CA ARG A 180 -10.91 -19.42 17.39
C ARG A 180 -10.52 -19.93 18.77
N ALA A 181 -9.37 -20.53 18.91
CA ALA A 181 -8.90 -21.16 20.13
C ALA A 181 -8.34 -20.18 21.16
N GLY A 182 -8.91 -19.07 21.38
CA GLY A 182 -8.68 -18.22 22.55
C GLY A 182 -7.27 -17.62 22.65
N THR A 183 -7.19 -16.40 23.12
CA THR A 183 -5.93 -15.69 23.42
C THR A 183 -5.64 -15.82 24.93
N CYS A 184 -4.43 -16.21 25.26
CA CYS A 184 -3.98 -16.18 26.66
C CYS A 184 -3.58 -14.75 27.01
N TYR A 185 -4.20 -14.19 28.00
CA TYR A 185 -3.79 -12.92 28.61
C TYR A 185 -2.99 -13.22 29.88
N SER A 186 -1.88 -12.53 30.03
CA SER A 186 -1.11 -12.54 31.27
C SER A 186 -1.10 -11.16 31.87
N GLU A 187 -1.38 -11.10 33.13
CA GLU A 187 -1.18 -9.91 33.95
C GLU A 187 0.17 -10.08 34.65
N ILE A 188 1.10 -9.18 34.39
CA ILE A 188 2.41 -9.20 35.05
C ILE A 188 2.52 -8.04 36.04
N ILE A 189 3.13 -8.30 37.15
CA ILE A 189 3.48 -7.28 38.14
C ILE A 189 4.97 -7.12 38.15
N PHE A 190 5.43 -5.88 38.22
CA PHE A 190 6.80 -5.56 38.50
C PHE A 190 7.01 -5.50 40.03
N GLU A 191 7.96 -6.33 40.52
CA GLU A 191 8.31 -6.42 41.93
C GLU A 191 9.76 -6.02 42.13
N ALA A 192 10.00 -4.75 42.42
CA ALA A 192 11.33 -4.25 42.81
C ALA A 192 11.20 -3.01 43.67
N GLU A 193 12.18 -2.81 44.55
CA GLU A 193 12.30 -1.60 45.33
C GLU A 193 13.07 -0.53 44.55
N ALA A 194 12.53 0.69 44.54
CA ALA A 194 13.21 1.88 44.07
C ALA A 194 14.01 2.51 45.21
N GLY A 195 15.28 2.78 44.99
CA GLY A 195 16.08 3.62 45.89
C GLY A 195 15.73 5.12 45.77
N ASP A 196 16.24 5.93 46.68
CA ASP A 196 16.06 7.36 46.64
C ASP A 196 16.62 7.95 45.33
N ASN A 197 15.78 8.76 44.66
CA ASN A 197 16.08 9.44 43.41
C ASN A 197 16.38 8.46 42.20
N GLU A 198 15.94 7.22 42.29
CA GLU A 198 16.00 6.28 41.15
C GLU A 198 14.73 6.39 40.29
N GLU A 199 14.92 6.46 38.99
CA GLU A 199 13.86 6.27 38.01
C GLU A 199 13.81 4.79 37.61
N ILE A 200 12.62 4.19 37.63
CA ILE A 200 12.44 2.79 37.30
C ILE A 200 11.88 2.64 35.89
N TYR A 201 12.58 1.89 35.06
CA TYR A 201 12.14 1.49 33.72
C TYR A 201 11.92 0.00 33.67
N VAL A 202 10.90 -0.43 32.94
CA VAL A 202 10.57 -1.84 32.78
C VAL A 202 10.53 -2.19 31.31
N ALA A 203 11.33 -3.15 30.92
CA ALA A 203 11.37 -3.70 29.57
C ALA A 203 10.62 -5.03 29.51
N TYR A 204 9.70 -5.14 28.57
CA TYR A 204 8.93 -6.36 28.32
C TYR A 204 8.60 -6.51 26.82
N LEU A 205 8.22 -7.71 26.41
CA LEU A 205 7.79 -8.01 25.05
C LEU A 205 6.27 -8.08 24.96
N GLU A 206 5.73 -7.40 23.99
CA GLU A 206 4.32 -7.41 23.64
C GLU A 206 4.13 -8.02 22.25
N PRO A 207 3.17 -8.95 22.06
CA PRO A 207 2.93 -9.54 20.76
C PRO A 207 2.49 -8.49 19.76
N VAL A 208 3.05 -8.53 18.58
CA VAL A 208 2.61 -7.71 17.46
C VAL A 208 1.36 -8.33 16.85
N ARG A 209 0.38 -7.48 16.57
CA ARG A 209 -0.84 -7.85 15.87
C ARG A 209 -0.85 -7.16 14.51
N THR A 210 -1.34 -7.87 13.52
CA THR A 210 -1.68 -7.25 12.24
C THR A 210 -3.01 -6.54 12.38
N ASP A 211 -3.13 -5.40 11.73
CA ASP A 211 -4.38 -4.66 11.71
C ASP A 211 -5.41 -5.44 10.88
N GLY A 212 -6.19 -6.24 11.58
CA GLY A 212 -7.42 -6.80 11.06
C GLY A 212 -7.36 -8.16 10.36
N HIS A 213 -6.27 -8.56 9.68
CA HIS A 213 -6.31 -9.77 8.85
C HIS A 213 -6.04 -11.09 9.59
N TYR A 214 -4.94 -11.19 10.36
CA TYR A 214 -4.54 -12.48 10.95
C TYR A 214 -4.53 -12.49 12.48
N GLY A 215 -4.69 -11.35 13.09
CA GLY A 215 -4.64 -11.19 14.54
C GLY A 215 -3.22 -11.25 15.14
N LEU A 216 -2.33 -12.12 14.68
CA LEU A 216 -0.95 -12.24 15.14
C LEU A 216 0.00 -12.22 13.95
N GLN A 217 1.04 -11.40 14.05
CA GLN A 217 2.07 -11.30 13.03
C GLN A 217 3.19 -12.33 13.27
N ALA A 218 3.72 -12.90 12.20
CA ALA A 218 4.91 -13.75 12.26
C ALA A 218 6.18 -12.90 12.36
N ASP A 219 7.22 -13.45 12.99
CA ASP A 219 8.51 -12.77 13.23
C ASP A 219 9.39 -12.78 11.99
N CYS A 220 9.23 -11.80 11.11
CA CYS A 220 10.04 -11.65 9.89
C CYS A 220 11.53 -11.35 10.17
N LEU A 221 11.94 -11.06 11.41
CA LEU A 221 13.34 -10.93 11.78
C LEU A 221 14.00 -12.29 12.00
N ASN A 222 13.23 -13.35 12.18
CA ASN A 222 13.71 -14.70 12.44
C ASN A 222 13.82 -15.48 11.11
N ARG A 223 15.01 -15.95 10.80
CA ARG A 223 15.28 -16.72 9.58
C ARG A 223 14.35 -17.92 9.41
N ARG A 224 14.05 -18.62 10.50
CA ARG A 224 13.17 -19.79 10.50
C ARG A 224 11.74 -19.43 10.06
N THR A 225 11.24 -18.24 10.44
CA THR A 225 9.93 -17.75 9.97
C THR A 225 9.91 -17.66 8.45
N THR A 226 10.94 -17.10 7.84
CA THR A 226 11.05 -16.98 6.39
C THR A 226 11.14 -18.35 5.70
N GLU A 227 11.85 -19.29 6.28
CA GLU A 227 11.93 -20.67 5.77
C GLU A 227 10.55 -21.35 5.81
N GLU A 228 9.79 -21.17 6.89
CA GLU A 228 8.39 -21.65 6.99
C GLU A 228 7.46 -20.93 5.99
N PHE A 229 7.64 -19.61 5.82
CA PHE A 229 6.88 -18.84 4.84
C PHE A 229 7.13 -19.34 3.42
N ILE A 230 8.39 -19.49 3.04
CA ILE A 230 8.78 -20.04 1.72
C ILE A 230 8.20 -21.44 1.54
N ALA A 231 8.28 -22.30 2.55
CA ALA A 231 7.78 -23.67 2.47
C ALA A 231 6.25 -23.75 2.29
N ARG A 232 5.51 -22.81 2.91
CA ARG A 232 4.03 -22.79 2.88
C ARG A 232 3.46 -22.10 1.64
N THR A 233 4.21 -21.19 1.02
CA THR A 233 3.79 -20.38 -0.12
C THR A 233 4.60 -20.71 -1.36
N HIS A 234 5.81 -20.26 -1.45
CA HIS A 234 6.68 -20.34 -2.63
C HIS A 234 6.96 -21.79 -3.10
N GLU A 235 7.32 -22.69 -2.18
CA GLU A 235 7.53 -24.13 -2.52
C GLU A 235 6.24 -24.81 -2.93
N LYS A 236 5.10 -24.37 -2.41
CA LYS A 236 3.80 -24.87 -2.86
C LYS A 236 3.52 -24.41 -4.29
N TYR A 237 3.77 -23.14 -4.61
CA TYR A 237 3.68 -22.66 -5.98
C TYR A 237 4.63 -23.42 -6.91
N ALA A 238 5.88 -23.64 -6.50
CA ALA A 238 6.83 -24.44 -7.29
C ALA A 238 6.32 -25.86 -7.56
N LYS A 239 5.72 -26.50 -6.55
CA LYS A 239 5.14 -27.85 -6.68
C LYS A 239 3.97 -27.90 -7.67
N TYR A 240 3.08 -26.91 -7.68
CA TYR A 240 1.85 -26.99 -8.46
C TYR A 240 1.94 -26.30 -9.82
N VAL A 241 2.73 -25.22 -9.93
CA VAL A 241 2.82 -24.39 -11.15
C VAL A 241 4.26 -24.08 -11.58
N GLY A 242 5.26 -24.75 -11.00
CA GLY A 242 6.67 -24.54 -11.31
C GLY A 242 7.04 -24.74 -12.76
N GLU A 243 6.32 -25.58 -13.51
CA GLU A 243 6.51 -25.77 -14.96
C GLU A 243 6.26 -24.50 -15.79
N TYR A 244 5.54 -23.53 -15.23
CA TYR A 244 5.23 -22.24 -15.86
C TYR A 244 6.20 -21.11 -15.45
N PHE A 245 7.14 -21.38 -14.53
CA PHE A 245 8.10 -20.38 -14.06
C PHE A 245 9.01 -19.88 -15.19
N GLY A 246 9.26 -18.57 -15.20
CA GLY A 246 10.03 -17.89 -16.25
C GLY A 246 9.31 -17.82 -17.62
N THR A 247 8.15 -18.45 -17.75
CA THR A 247 7.35 -18.43 -18.98
C THR A 247 6.02 -17.73 -18.76
N THR A 248 4.97 -18.42 -18.35
CA THR A 248 3.67 -17.82 -18.01
C THR A 248 3.73 -17.06 -16.70
N ILE A 249 4.55 -17.53 -15.75
CA ILE A 249 4.75 -16.90 -14.45
C ILE A 249 6.10 -16.18 -14.43
N PRO A 250 6.14 -14.83 -14.56
CA PRO A 250 7.38 -14.06 -14.54
C PRO A 250 7.96 -13.81 -13.17
N GLY A 251 7.12 -13.75 -12.14
CA GLY A 251 7.56 -13.39 -10.78
C GLY A 251 6.48 -13.47 -9.73
N ILE A 252 6.84 -13.02 -8.53
CA ILE A 252 5.99 -13.04 -7.32
C ILE A 252 6.00 -11.65 -6.68
N PHE A 253 4.83 -11.20 -6.22
CA PHE A 253 4.61 -9.95 -5.50
C PHE A 253 4.59 -10.19 -3.99
N MET A 254 5.30 -9.35 -3.27
CA MET A 254 5.39 -9.28 -1.81
C MET A 254 4.80 -7.94 -1.36
N ASP A 255 3.79 -7.97 -0.50
CA ASP A 255 3.00 -6.82 -0.11
C ASP A 255 3.26 -6.41 1.34
N GLU A 256 3.70 -5.17 1.54
CA GLU A 256 3.89 -4.50 2.83
C GLU A 256 4.53 -5.32 3.97
N PRO A 257 5.54 -6.18 3.74
CA PRO A 257 6.13 -6.93 4.83
C PRO A 257 6.72 -5.98 5.87
N SER A 258 6.58 -6.32 7.14
CA SER A 258 6.98 -5.49 8.26
C SER A 258 7.79 -6.28 9.29
N ALA A 259 8.78 -5.61 9.88
CA ALA A 259 9.56 -6.18 10.99
C ALA A 259 8.75 -6.28 12.31
N GLY A 260 7.60 -5.61 12.38
CA GLY A 260 6.64 -5.70 13.48
C GLY A 260 6.86 -4.70 14.63
N GLY A 261 5.95 -3.73 14.75
CA GLY A 261 5.92 -2.74 15.84
C GLY A 261 7.05 -1.69 15.80
N LEU A 262 7.06 -0.80 16.79
CA LEU A 262 8.01 0.33 16.84
C LEU A 262 9.44 -0.06 17.19
N LEU A 263 9.59 -1.05 18.05
CA LEU A 263 10.87 -1.65 18.42
C LEU A 263 10.75 -3.15 18.18
N PRO A 264 10.87 -3.62 16.95
CA PRO A 264 10.76 -5.03 16.63
C PRO A 264 11.76 -5.85 17.43
N TYR A 265 11.38 -7.06 17.84
CA TYR A 265 12.21 -7.92 18.66
C TYR A 265 12.16 -9.37 18.19
N THR A 266 13.32 -9.96 18.08
CA THR A 266 13.52 -11.41 17.99
C THR A 266 14.60 -11.82 18.99
N ASP A 267 14.63 -13.08 19.40
CA ASP A 267 15.65 -13.55 20.33
C ASP A 267 17.07 -13.43 19.74
N GLU A 268 17.21 -13.45 18.43
CA GLU A 268 18.50 -13.27 17.74
C GLU A 268 19.02 -11.83 17.82
N VAL A 269 18.16 -10.82 18.09
CA VAL A 269 18.57 -9.42 18.07
C VAL A 269 19.70 -9.12 19.07
N VAL A 270 19.66 -9.73 20.24
CA VAL A 270 20.67 -9.51 21.29
C VAL A 270 22.03 -10.01 20.85
N ALA A 271 22.09 -11.22 20.30
CA ALA A 271 23.34 -11.80 19.82
C ALA A 271 23.89 -11.02 18.62
N LYS A 272 23.04 -10.69 17.65
CA LYS A 272 23.41 -9.94 16.44
C LYS A 272 23.84 -8.52 16.76
N PHE A 273 23.15 -7.87 17.68
CA PHE A 273 23.52 -6.55 18.17
C PHE A 273 24.92 -6.57 18.78
N LYS A 274 25.19 -7.53 19.67
CA LYS A 274 26.50 -7.68 20.32
C LYS A 274 27.60 -7.98 19.31
N GLU A 275 27.33 -8.83 18.32
CA GLU A 275 28.26 -9.12 17.23
C GLU A 275 28.67 -7.86 16.46
N ILE A 276 27.67 -7.04 16.08
CA ILE A 276 27.88 -5.87 15.21
C ILE A 276 28.40 -4.66 16.00
N ARG A 277 27.87 -4.44 17.22
CA ARG A 277 28.12 -3.20 17.99
C ARG A 277 29.17 -3.33 19.08
N GLY A 278 29.54 -4.56 19.48
CA GLY A 278 30.55 -4.82 20.48
C GLY A 278 30.14 -4.61 21.93
N TYR A 279 28.84 -4.36 22.20
CA TYR A 279 28.30 -4.25 23.56
C TYR A 279 26.91 -4.92 23.67
N ASP A 280 26.46 -5.16 24.89
CA ASP A 280 25.21 -5.87 25.15
C ASP A 280 24.05 -4.88 25.28
N VAL A 281 23.12 -4.92 24.37
CA VAL A 281 21.96 -4.01 24.36
C VAL A 281 21.07 -4.19 25.56
N THR A 282 21.06 -5.39 26.15
CA THR A 282 20.21 -5.68 27.32
C THR A 282 20.59 -4.87 28.56
N ASP A 283 21.79 -4.27 28.60
CA ASP A 283 22.18 -3.36 29.67
C ASP A 283 21.62 -1.95 29.50
N TYR A 284 21.02 -1.66 28.33
CA TYR A 284 20.63 -0.30 27.90
C TYR A 284 19.19 -0.20 27.38
N TYR A 285 18.31 -1.20 27.59
CA TYR A 285 16.93 -1.13 27.09
C TYR A 285 16.16 0.10 27.60
N TYR A 286 16.44 0.58 28.83
CA TYR A 286 15.82 1.81 29.35
C TYR A 286 16.08 3.02 28.45
N LYS A 287 17.19 3.07 27.70
CA LYS A 287 17.50 4.13 26.73
C LYS A 287 16.64 4.07 25.47
N LEU A 288 15.96 2.96 25.24
CA LEU A 288 14.99 2.79 24.15
C LEU A 288 13.59 3.28 24.52
N SER A 289 13.37 3.71 25.77
CA SER A 289 12.07 4.29 26.17
C SER A 289 11.86 5.67 25.56
N SER A 290 10.64 5.94 25.06
CA SER A 290 10.23 7.30 24.67
C SER A 290 10.15 8.28 25.84
N GLU A 291 10.10 7.75 27.06
CA GLU A 291 10.08 8.51 28.33
C GLU A 291 11.48 8.72 28.93
N TYR A 292 12.54 8.25 28.25
CA TYR A 292 13.92 8.47 28.67
C TYR A 292 14.50 9.70 27.99
N TYR A 293 14.86 10.68 28.80
CA TYR A 293 15.36 11.99 28.35
C TYR A 293 16.89 12.17 28.41
N GLY A 294 17.62 11.11 28.78
CA GLY A 294 19.08 11.12 28.78
C GLY A 294 19.69 10.83 27.41
N ASP A 295 21.00 10.53 27.40
CA ASP A 295 21.71 10.18 26.16
C ASP A 295 21.40 8.74 25.72
N GLY A 296 20.37 8.57 24.91
CA GLY A 296 19.94 7.29 24.30
C GLY A 296 20.24 7.16 22.82
N LYS A 297 20.69 8.22 22.16
CA LYS A 297 20.80 8.32 20.70
C LYS A 297 21.58 7.18 20.06
N LYS A 298 22.79 6.92 20.57
CA LYS A 298 23.63 5.84 20.05
C LYS A 298 22.97 4.47 20.18
N VAL A 299 22.34 4.17 21.31
CA VAL A 299 21.70 2.87 21.56
C VAL A 299 20.50 2.70 20.64
N ARG A 300 19.70 3.73 20.47
CA ARG A 300 18.52 3.75 19.58
C ARG A 300 18.95 3.50 18.13
N ARG A 301 19.88 4.28 17.61
CA ARG A 301 20.43 4.11 16.26
C ARG A 301 20.99 2.69 16.07
N ASP A 302 21.85 2.24 16.98
CA ASP A 302 22.49 0.92 16.88
C ASP A 302 21.45 -0.22 16.90
N TYR A 303 20.35 -0.05 17.67
CA TYR A 303 19.24 -1.01 17.70
C TYR A 303 18.50 -1.06 16.35
N ILE A 304 18.07 0.08 15.86
CA ILE A 304 17.33 0.23 14.60
C ILE A 304 18.14 -0.29 13.40
N GLU A 305 19.44 0.03 13.35
CA GLU A 305 20.35 -0.48 12.33
C GLU A 305 20.50 -2.01 12.40
N THR A 306 20.49 -2.59 13.59
CA THR A 306 20.55 -4.05 13.78
C THR A 306 19.26 -4.70 13.28
N ILE A 307 18.09 -4.10 13.56
CA ILE A 307 16.80 -4.57 13.05
C ILE A 307 16.74 -4.51 11.52
N THR A 308 17.16 -3.38 10.92
CA THR A 308 17.23 -3.24 9.47
C THR A 308 18.04 -4.36 8.83
N ARG A 309 19.21 -4.67 9.41
CA ARG A 309 20.09 -5.71 8.92
C ARG A 309 19.45 -7.10 9.04
N LEU A 310 18.86 -7.42 10.19
CA LEU A 310 18.18 -8.69 10.39
C LEU A 310 17.03 -8.88 9.40
N PHE A 311 16.23 -7.84 9.17
CA PHE A 311 15.13 -7.92 8.22
C PHE A 311 15.62 -8.13 6.78
N CYS A 312 16.65 -7.41 6.36
CA CYS A 312 17.28 -7.61 5.05
C CYS A 312 17.87 -9.04 4.89
N ASP A 313 18.64 -9.49 5.89
CA ASP A 313 19.39 -10.76 5.81
C ASP A 313 18.46 -11.98 6.00
N ASN A 314 17.46 -11.88 6.87
CA ASN A 314 16.63 -13.00 7.27
C ASN A 314 15.31 -13.11 6.51
N PHE A 315 14.77 -12.02 5.97
CA PHE A 315 13.48 -12.05 5.28
C PHE A 315 13.60 -11.74 3.78
N ILE A 316 14.04 -10.51 3.43
CA ILE A 316 13.98 -10.05 2.04
C ILE A 316 14.94 -10.83 1.14
N SER A 317 16.23 -10.91 1.53
CA SER A 317 17.25 -11.59 0.71
C SER A 317 16.93 -13.06 0.45
N PRO A 318 16.46 -13.87 1.42
CA PRO A 318 16.09 -15.25 1.15
C PRO A 318 14.97 -15.44 0.14
N ILE A 319 13.94 -14.59 0.22
CA ILE A 319 12.80 -14.64 -0.72
C ILE A 319 13.27 -14.24 -2.12
N THR A 320 14.01 -13.14 -2.25
CA THR A 320 14.56 -12.72 -3.56
C THR A 320 15.47 -13.79 -4.15
N GLN A 321 16.38 -14.37 -3.35
CA GLN A 321 17.25 -15.45 -3.81
C GLN A 321 16.48 -16.73 -4.20
N TRP A 322 15.37 -17.01 -3.51
CA TRP A 322 14.50 -18.11 -3.91
C TRP A 322 13.88 -17.85 -5.29
N CYS A 323 13.35 -16.65 -5.51
CA CYS A 323 12.82 -16.24 -6.81
C CYS A 323 13.88 -16.35 -7.92
N GLU A 324 15.07 -15.78 -7.70
CA GLU A 324 16.18 -15.84 -8.67
C GLU A 324 16.56 -17.28 -9.04
N ARG A 325 16.68 -18.19 -8.04
CA ARG A 325 16.98 -19.61 -8.31
C ARG A 325 15.91 -20.31 -9.13
N HIS A 326 14.69 -19.83 -9.11
CA HIS A 326 13.57 -20.37 -9.88
C HIS A 326 13.29 -19.61 -11.19
N GLY A 327 14.15 -18.65 -11.55
CA GLY A 327 13.99 -17.83 -12.78
C GLY A 327 12.81 -16.87 -12.69
N LEU A 328 12.47 -16.41 -11.49
CA LEU A 328 11.40 -15.49 -11.21
C LEU A 328 11.97 -14.14 -10.72
N GLU A 329 11.22 -13.07 -11.02
CA GLU A 329 11.45 -11.75 -10.41
C GLU A 329 10.69 -11.67 -9.07
N SER A 330 11.34 -11.13 -8.03
CA SER A 330 10.66 -10.67 -6.83
C SER A 330 10.25 -9.21 -7.01
N THR A 331 9.02 -8.85 -6.66
CA THR A 331 8.53 -7.46 -6.70
C THR A 331 7.62 -7.18 -5.52
N GLY A 332 7.18 -5.94 -5.38
CA GLY A 332 6.33 -5.47 -4.28
C GLY A 332 6.86 -4.19 -3.67
N HIS A 333 6.36 -3.83 -2.52
CA HIS A 333 6.71 -2.60 -1.80
C HIS A 333 6.72 -2.82 -0.28
N PHE A 334 7.00 -1.75 0.48
CA PHE A 334 7.09 -1.81 1.94
C PHE A 334 6.16 -0.78 2.57
N TYR A 335 5.68 -1.08 3.77
CA TYR A 335 4.82 -0.17 4.50
C TYR A 335 5.55 1.13 4.89
N GLY A 336 4.92 2.28 4.61
CA GLY A 336 5.40 3.61 5.02
C GLY A 336 6.50 4.21 4.13
N GLU A 337 6.67 3.73 2.92
CA GLU A 337 7.68 4.25 1.99
C GLU A 337 7.37 5.65 1.43
N GLU A 338 6.14 6.10 1.55
CA GLU A 338 5.71 7.43 1.10
C GLU A 338 6.36 8.57 1.88
N ASP A 339 6.78 8.32 3.12
CA ASP A 339 7.47 9.28 3.97
C ASP A 339 8.65 8.63 4.72
N PRO A 340 9.90 9.13 4.55
CA PRO A 340 11.08 8.55 5.20
C PRO A 340 11.00 8.48 6.72
N LEU A 341 10.28 9.38 7.37
CA LEU A 341 10.10 9.35 8.82
C LEU A 341 9.17 8.19 9.22
N SER A 342 8.05 8.02 8.53
CA SER A 342 7.12 6.89 8.72
C SER A 342 7.79 5.57 8.35
N GLY A 343 8.47 5.52 7.22
CA GLY A 343 9.26 4.36 6.79
C GLY A 343 10.31 3.93 7.81
N SER A 344 10.94 4.88 8.51
CA SER A 344 11.92 4.55 9.57
C SER A 344 11.32 3.86 10.78
N LEU A 345 10.00 3.93 10.96
CA LEU A 345 9.28 3.26 12.06
C LEU A 345 8.87 1.83 11.72
N CYS A 346 8.55 1.58 10.46
CA CYS A 346 7.95 0.31 10.03
C CYS A 346 8.99 -0.62 9.39
N ALA A 347 9.82 -0.08 8.54
CA ALA A 347 10.79 -0.81 7.74
C ALA A 347 12.24 -0.40 7.99
N GLN A 348 12.49 0.60 8.82
CA GLN A 348 13.79 1.14 9.23
C GLN A 348 14.53 1.87 8.11
N SER A 349 14.88 1.22 7.04
CA SER A 349 15.46 1.82 5.84
C SER A 349 14.86 1.19 4.60
N VAL A 350 13.76 1.75 4.12
CA VAL A 350 13.14 1.36 2.85
C VAL A 350 14.18 1.34 1.72
N TYR A 351 15.07 2.33 1.66
CA TYR A 351 16.12 2.38 0.65
C TYR A 351 16.98 1.10 0.58
N ARG A 352 17.40 0.54 1.73
CA ARG A 352 18.21 -0.69 1.75
C ARG A 352 17.41 -1.92 1.38
N GLN A 353 16.19 -1.98 1.83
CA GLN A 353 15.28 -3.10 1.61
C GLN A 353 14.91 -3.22 0.15
N ILE A 354 14.48 -2.13 -0.45
CA ILE A 354 14.07 -2.02 -1.85
C ILE A 354 15.21 -2.42 -2.81
N LYS A 355 16.46 -2.10 -2.48
CA LYS A 355 17.64 -2.51 -3.29
C LYS A 355 17.77 -4.02 -3.47
N LEU A 356 17.24 -4.80 -2.55
CA LEU A 356 17.34 -6.26 -2.59
C LEU A 356 16.31 -6.91 -3.52
N MET A 357 15.24 -6.20 -3.87
CA MET A 357 14.18 -6.73 -4.73
C MET A 357 14.61 -6.83 -6.19
N GLY A 358 14.06 -7.79 -6.93
CA GLY A 358 14.24 -7.93 -8.39
C GLY A 358 13.68 -6.72 -9.13
N ILE A 359 12.44 -6.36 -8.83
CA ILE A 359 11.77 -5.15 -9.31
C ILE A 359 11.34 -4.34 -8.09
N PRO A 360 12.08 -3.28 -7.72
CA PRO A 360 11.69 -2.37 -6.65
C PRO A 360 10.33 -1.73 -6.89
N GLY A 361 9.49 -1.64 -5.86
CA GLY A 361 8.16 -1.06 -5.96
C GLY A 361 7.88 0.04 -4.95
N PHE A 362 6.83 0.78 -5.22
CA PHE A 362 6.30 1.91 -4.47
C PHE A 362 4.77 1.79 -4.44
N ASP A 363 4.12 2.21 -3.35
CA ASP A 363 2.67 2.33 -3.30
C ASP A 363 2.22 3.79 -3.32
N ILE A 364 1.13 4.06 -4.04
CA ILE A 364 0.46 5.36 -4.05
C ILE A 364 -1.06 5.18 -4.01
N ILE A 365 -1.62 5.49 -2.87
CA ILE A 365 -3.04 5.34 -2.59
C ILE A 365 -3.80 6.65 -2.87
N GLY A 366 -4.94 6.52 -3.55
CA GLY A 366 -5.84 7.63 -3.83
C GLY A 366 -5.41 8.50 -5.01
N ARG A 367 -6.11 9.62 -5.18
CA ARG A 367 -5.98 10.54 -6.31
C ARG A 367 -4.94 11.67 -6.11
N TYR A 368 -4.41 11.77 -4.91
CA TYR A 368 -3.44 12.79 -4.60
C TYR A 368 -2.05 12.35 -5.01
N VAL A 369 -1.36 13.23 -5.70
CA VAL A 369 0.05 13.07 -6.04
C VAL A 369 0.85 14.16 -5.33
N GLY A 370 2.11 13.89 -5.01
CA GLY A 370 2.96 14.88 -4.36
C GLY A 370 3.26 16.07 -5.27
N ASP A 371 3.41 17.22 -4.67
CA ASP A 371 3.84 18.45 -5.31
C ASP A 371 5.03 19.09 -4.55
N ARG A 372 5.47 20.27 -4.96
CA ARG A 372 6.59 20.97 -4.30
C ARG A 372 6.31 21.36 -2.84
N ASP A 373 5.05 21.59 -2.50
CA ASP A 373 4.62 22.00 -1.15
C ASP A 373 4.34 20.78 -0.27
N HIS A 374 3.95 19.65 -0.89
CA HIS A 374 3.68 18.35 -0.28
C HIS A 374 4.57 17.27 -0.92
N CYS A 375 5.89 17.43 -0.76
CA CYS A 375 6.90 16.67 -1.49
C CYS A 375 7.21 15.28 -0.90
N ALA A 376 6.54 14.84 0.15
CA ALA A 376 6.78 13.53 0.77
C ALA A 376 6.64 12.38 -0.25
N LEU A 377 5.54 12.32 -0.99
CA LEU A 377 5.31 11.29 -2.02
C LEU A 377 6.37 11.33 -3.14
N ILE A 378 6.81 12.53 -3.58
CA ILE A 378 7.90 12.65 -4.57
C ILE A 378 9.18 12.06 -3.98
N LEU A 379 9.49 12.35 -2.72
CA LEU A 379 10.66 11.82 -2.04
C LEU A 379 10.59 10.30 -1.89
N GLY A 380 9.45 9.73 -1.49
CA GLY A 380 9.21 8.29 -1.42
C GLY A 380 9.46 7.61 -2.76
N ALA A 381 8.82 8.09 -3.83
CA ALA A 381 9.05 7.60 -5.18
C ALA A 381 10.54 7.70 -5.60
N LYS A 382 11.22 8.82 -5.24
CA LYS A 382 12.65 9.01 -5.54
C LYS A 382 13.55 8.08 -4.74
N ILE A 383 13.19 7.69 -3.53
CA ILE A 383 13.92 6.67 -2.76
C ILE A 383 13.91 5.34 -3.52
N VAL A 384 12.73 4.90 -3.96
CA VAL A 384 12.57 3.64 -4.71
C VAL A 384 13.30 3.68 -6.05
N VAL A 385 13.12 4.76 -6.82
CA VAL A 385 13.79 4.96 -8.11
C VAL A 385 15.30 4.97 -7.93
N SER A 386 15.82 5.66 -6.92
CA SER A 386 17.26 5.74 -6.67
C SER A 386 17.85 4.38 -6.31
N ALA A 387 17.18 3.64 -5.41
CA ALA A 387 17.58 2.29 -5.04
C ALA A 387 17.64 1.36 -6.27
N ALA A 388 16.63 1.45 -7.16
CA ALA A 388 16.55 0.67 -8.38
C ALA A 388 17.68 1.00 -9.37
N VAL A 389 17.86 2.29 -9.71
CA VAL A 389 18.88 2.71 -10.70
C VAL A 389 20.30 2.41 -10.20
N GLN A 390 20.58 2.66 -8.93
CA GLN A 390 21.86 2.34 -8.31
C GLN A 390 22.15 0.84 -8.33
N SER A 391 21.12 0.00 -8.22
CA SER A 391 21.25 -1.46 -8.27
C SER A 391 21.14 -2.05 -9.67
N GLY A 392 21.10 -1.22 -10.73
CA GLY A 392 21.02 -1.66 -12.13
C GLY A 392 19.70 -2.34 -12.51
N LYS A 393 18.62 -2.11 -11.74
CA LYS A 393 17.32 -2.69 -12.02
C LYS A 393 16.67 -2.06 -13.25
N LYS A 394 15.95 -2.88 -14.02
CA LYS A 394 15.41 -2.46 -15.34
C LYS A 394 13.96 -2.01 -15.31
N ARG A 395 13.25 -2.34 -14.25
CA ARG A 395 11.85 -1.97 -14.01
C ARG A 395 11.71 -1.42 -12.61
N ILE A 396 10.80 -0.49 -12.46
CA ILE A 396 10.44 0.15 -11.19
C ILE A 396 8.92 0.18 -11.14
N LEU A 397 8.34 -0.54 -10.19
CA LEU A 397 6.91 -0.74 -10.09
C LEU A 397 6.27 0.33 -9.20
N ALA A 398 5.00 0.64 -9.46
CA ALA A 398 4.10 1.23 -8.48
C ALA A 398 2.80 0.44 -8.40
N GLU A 399 2.41 0.04 -7.21
CA GLU A 399 1.02 -0.19 -6.89
C GLU A 399 0.31 1.16 -6.93
N CYS A 400 -0.86 1.24 -7.56
CA CYS A 400 -1.50 2.53 -7.77
C CYS A 400 -3.00 2.40 -8.05
N PHE A 401 -3.69 3.51 -7.93
CA PHE A 401 -5.12 3.67 -8.23
C PHE A 401 -6.07 3.04 -7.20
N ALA A 402 -5.60 2.56 -6.06
CA ALA A 402 -6.46 2.21 -4.93
C ALA A 402 -7.24 3.44 -4.44
N LEU A 403 -8.41 3.24 -3.86
CA LEU A 403 -9.24 4.26 -3.21
C LEU A 403 -9.64 5.45 -4.10
N ASN A 404 -9.68 5.27 -5.39
CA ASN A 404 -10.13 6.30 -6.32
C ASN A 404 -11.65 6.28 -6.48
N PRO A 405 -12.29 7.46 -6.75
CA PRO A 405 -13.72 7.55 -6.96
C PRO A 405 -14.17 6.80 -8.23
N PHE A 406 -15.43 6.42 -8.30
CA PHE A 406 -15.98 5.63 -9.42
C PHE A 406 -15.83 6.31 -10.80
N ASN A 407 -15.80 7.63 -10.87
CA ASN A 407 -15.55 8.38 -12.10
C ASN A 407 -14.07 8.65 -12.40
N TYR A 408 -13.16 7.87 -11.81
CA TYR A 408 -11.73 7.95 -12.10
C TYR A 408 -11.42 7.28 -13.44
N GLY A 409 -11.63 8.05 -14.53
CA GLY A 409 -11.44 7.60 -15.91
C GLY A 409 -10.04 7.89 -16.44
N TYR A 410 -9.91 7.96 -17.77
CA TYR A 410 -8.64 8.12 -18.49
C TYR A 410 -7.78 9.28 -17.98
N ASP A 411 -8.37 10.46 -17.81
CA ASP A 411 -7.60 11.65 -17.40
C ASP A 411 -7.07 11.53 -15.96
N GLY A 412 -7.82 10.90 -15.05
CA GLY A 412 -7.36 10.62 -13.70
C GLY A 412 -6.23 9.60 -13.66
N LEU A 413 -6.39 8.48 -14.37
CA LEU A 413 -5.37 7.44 -14.52
C LEU A 413 -4.09 8.02 -15.11
N ARG A 414 -4.21 8.85 -16.15
CA ARG A 414 -3.11 9.51 -16.80
C ARG A 414 -2.39 10.50 -15.87
N LYS A 415 -3.14 11.32 -15.11
CA LYS A 415 -2.57 12.25 -14.13
C LYS A 415 -1.59 11.55 -13.19
N THR A 416 -2.05 10.46 -12.56
CA THR A 416 -1.21 9.70 -11.60
C THR A 416 -0.04 9.01 -12.32
N ALA A 417 -0.28 8.38 -13.47
CA ALA A 417 0.78 7.70 -14.22
C ALA A 417 1.85 8.67 -14.75
N ASP A 418 1.45 9.83 -15.27
CA ASP A 418 2.39 10.84 -15.77
C ASP A 418 3.25 11.42 -14.63
N TRP A 419 2.66 11.57 -13.44
CA TRP A 419 3.41 11.92 -12.24
C TRP A 419 4.42 10.82 -11.86
N LEU A 420 4.02 9.55 -11.88
CA LEU A 420 4.90 8.40 -11.60
C LEU A 420 6.04 8.34 -12.63
N PHE A 421 5.75 8.50 -13.92
CA PHE A 421 6.77 8.60 -14.97
C PHE A 421 7.74 9.75 -14.72
N ALA A 422 7.25 10.94 -14.35
CA ALA A 422 8.09 12.08 -14.03
C ALA A 422 8.99 11.84 -12.81
N CYS A 423 8.55 11.03 -11.85
CA CYS A 423 9.37 10.57 -10.74
C CYS A 423 10.41 9.51 -11.15
N GLY A 424 10.18 8.79 -12.27
CA GLY A 424 11.06 7.76 -12.82
C GLY A 424 10.55 6.32 -12.70
N ILE A 425 9.32 6.12 -12.25
CA ILE A 425 8.65 4.81 -12.17
C ILE A 425 8.05 4.47 -13.53
N ASP A 426 8.15 3.22 -13.98
CA ASP A 426 7.82 2.83 -15.36
C ASP A 426 6.90 1.59 -15.49
N THR A 427 6.50 0.99 -14.38
CA THR A 427 5.66 -0.21 -14.36
C THR A 427 4.55 -0.02 -13.33
N PHE A 428 3.31 -0.34 -13.68
CA PHE A 428 2.15 -0.09 -12.83
C PHE A 428 1.43 -1.39 -12.49
N ALA A 429 1.04 -1.52 -11.22
CA ALA A 429 0.13 -2.52 -10.69
C ALA A 429 -1.20 -1.84 -10.29
N PRO A 430 -2.14 -1.66 -11.20
CA PRO A 430 -3.44 -1.06 -10.88
C PRO A 430 -4.22 -1.88 -9.85
N HIS A 431 -4.71 -1.21 -8.84
CA HIS A 431 -5.58 -1.76 -7.81
C HIS A 431 -7.05 -1.38 -8.13
N ALA A 432 -7.95 -2.23 -8.72
CA ALA A 432 -7.67 -3.58 -9.18
C ALA A 432 -8.71 -4.05 -10.22
N PHE A 433 -8.53 -5.24 -10.75
CA PHE A 433 -9.58 -6.00 -11.43
C PHE A 433 -10.23 -6.94 -10.41
N HIS A 434 -11.53 -6.85 -10.22
CA HIS A 434 -12.24 -7.71 -9.28
C HIS A 434 -12.83 -8.94 -10.00
N TYR A 435 -12.59 -10.12 -9.47
CA TYR A 435 -13.24 -11.35 -9.93
C TYR A 435 -14.72 -11.33 -9.61
N GLY A 436 -15.08 -11.10 -8.34
CA GLY A 436 -16.44 -10.82 -7.89
C GLY A 436 -16.63 -9.33 -7.63
N TYR A 437 -17.77 -8.77 -8.04
CA TYR A 437 -18.06 -7.35 -7.92
C TYR A 437 -19.46 -7.11 -7.33
N GLY A 438 -19.81 -7.90 -6.32
CA GLY A 438 -21.07 -7.75 -5.58
C GLY A 438 -20.91 -6.86 -4.37
N ALA A 439 -21.99 -6.25 -3.93
CA ALA A 439 -22.14 -5.52 -2.66
C ALA A 439 -20.82 -4.96 -2.06
N TYR A 440 -20.29 -5.68 -1.08
CA TYR A 440 -19.06 -5.30 -0.38
C TYR A 440 -17.85 -5.18 -1.31
N GLN A 441 -17.66 -6.09 -2.26
CA GLN A 441 -16.49 -6.08 -3.14
C GLN A 441 -16.38 -4.78 -3.96
N ARG A 442 -17.50 -4.10 -4.23
CA ARG A 442 -17.49 -2.80 -4.93
C ARG A 442 -16.85 -1.67 -4.13
N THR A 443 -16.82 -1.80 -2.82
CA THR A 443 -16.28 -0.78 -1.92
C THR A 443 -14.94 -1.18 -1.31
N ASP A 444 -14.44 -2.38 -1.61
CA ASP A 444 -13.17 -2.85 -1.12
C ASP A 444 -12.02 -2.14 -1.86
N ALA A 445 -11.41 -1.18 -1.17
CA ALA A 445 -10.29 -0.38 -1.65
C ALA A 445 -10.51 0.33 -3.00
N GLY A 446 -11.74 0.70 -3.29
CA GLY A 446 -12.12 1.47 -4.46
C GLY A 446 -12.85 0.66 -5.53
N LYS A 447 -12.98 1.25 -6.71
CA LYS A 447 -13.71 0.64 -7.83
C LYS A 447 -12.88 -0.45 -8.52
N SER A 448 -13.57 -1.41 -9.14
CA SER A 448 -12.92 -2.27 -10.14
C SER A 448 -12.58 -1.44 -11.39
N PHE A 449 -11.41 -1.69 -11.98
CA PHE A 449 -11.05 -1.18 -13.32
C PHE A 449 -11.31 -2.21 -14.42
N PHE A 450 -12.07 -3.26 -14.13
CA PHE A 450 -12.34 -4.36 -15.04
C PHE A 450 -13.65 -4.17 -15.80
N TYR A 451 -14.11 -5.18 -16.52
CA TYR A 451 -15.29 -5.09 -17.39
C TYR A 451 -16.58 -4.68 -16.69
N GLN A 452 -16.65 -4.79 -15.36
CA GLN A 452 -17.77 -4.29 -14.55
C GLN A 452 -17.83 -2.76 -14.52
N ASP A 453 -16.71 -2.07 -14.80
CA ASP A 453 -16.64 -0.62 -14.83
C ASP A 453 -17.14 -0.08 -16.16
N PRO A 454 -18.14 0.82 -16.19
CA PRO A 454 -18.56 1.50 -17.42
C PRO A 454 -17.43 2.25 -18.14
N LEU A 455 -16.38 2.63 -17.42
CA LEU A 455 -15.18 3.31 -17.94
C LEU A 455 -14.06 2.33 -18.39
N TYR A 456 -14.35 1.05 -18.51
CA TYR A 456 -13.33 0.06 -18.91
C TYR A 456 -12.68 0.37 -20.27
N GLY A 457 -13.43 0.95 -21.20
CA GLY A 457 -12.88 1.42 -22.48
C GLY A 457 -11.77 2.44 -22.30
N GLU A 458 -11.91 3.37 -21.37
CA GLU A 458 -10.91 4.38 -21.02
C GLU A 458 -9.69 3.75 -20.35
N TYR A 459 -9.88 2.74 -19.49
CA TYR A 459 -8.78 1.97 -18.93
C TYR A 459 -7.94 1.28 -20.02
N THR A 460 -8.56 0.69 -21.04
CA THR A 460 -7.81 0.03 -22.13
C THR A 460 -7.03 1.01 -22.98
N GLU A 461 -7.54 2.21 -23.22
CA GLU A 461 -6.80 3.31 -23.87
C GLU A 461 -5.62 3.77 -23.02
N PHE A 462 -5.84 3.93 -21.72
CA PHE A 462 -4.81 4.26 -20.76
C PHE A 462 -3.70 3.20 -20.73
N ALA A 463 -4.05 1.92 -20.67
CA ALA A 463 -3.07 0.83 -20.65
C ALA A 463 -2.15 0.85 -21.89
N ALA A 464 -2.73 1.10 -23.06
CA ALA A 464 -1.95 1.24 -24.29
C ALA A 464 -1.04 2.49 -24.27
N TYR A 465 -1.53 3.63 -23.76
CA TYR A 465 -0.74 4.84 -23.55
C TYR A 465 0.44 4.56 -22.59
N ALA A 466 0.14 4.04 -21.41
CA ALA A 466 1.15 3.76 -20.39
C ALA A 466 2.23 2.79 -20.90
N GLY A 467 1.82 1.73 -21.62
CA GLY A 467 2.75 0.79 -22.24
C GLY A 467 3.69 1.43 -23.27
N ARG A 468 3.22 2.38 -24.05
CA ARG A 468 4.05 3.11 -25.04
C ARG A 468 5.07 4.02 -24.34
N ILE A 469 4.63 4.79 -23.35
CA ILE A 469 5.53 5.65 -22.57
C ILE A 469 6.57 4.81 -21.82
N SER A 470 6.13 3.77 -21.09
CA SER A 470 7.03 2.86 -20.38
C SER A 470 8.07 2.22 -21.31
N ASN A 471 7.65 1.75 -22.49
CA ASN A 471 8.57 1.19 -23.47
C ASN A 471 9.59 2.26 -23.95
N LEU A 472 9.15 3.46 -24.25
CA LEU A 472 10.06 4.53 -24.69
C LEU A 472 11.07 4.87 -23.58
N LEU A 473 10.62 5.09 -22.34
CA LEU A 473 11.47 5.39 -21.20
C LEU A 473 12.52 4.30 -20.93
N SER A 474 12.16 3.03 -21.16
CA SER A 474 13.05 1.88 -20.93
C SER A 474 14.26 1.81 -21.89
N LEU A 475 14.20 2.52 -23.00
CA LEU A 475 15.29 2.58 -23.98
C LEU A 475 16.42 3.54 -23.57
N PHE A 476 16.21 4.35 -22.55
CA PHE A 476 17.13 5.37 -22.08
C PHE A 476 17.53 5.12 -20.62
N ARG A 477 18.75 5.56 -20.25
CA ARG A 477 19.27 5.41 -18.89
C ARG A 477 19.09 6.69 -18.07
N HIS A 478 18.87 6.55 -16.77
CA HIS A 478 18.99 7.67 -15.84
C HIS A 478 20.43 8.17 -15.77
N GLU A 479 20.60 9.48 -15.72
CA GLU A 479 21.92 10.12 -15.60
C GLU A 479 21.79 11.29 -14.62
N ASN A 480 21.98 11.00 -13.33
CA ASN A 480 21.83 11.97 -12.25
C ASN A 480 23.18 12.16 -11.55
N GLU A 481 23.68 13.38 -11.53
CA GLU A 481 24.96 13.71 -10.91
C GLU A 481 24.82 14.25 -9.47
N VAL A 482 23.59 14.45 -9.00
CA VAL A 482 23.26 14.97 -7.66
C VAL A 482 22.71 13.87 -6.77
N LEU A 483 23.27 13.76 -5.56
CA LEU A 483 22.82 12.84 -4.53
C LEU A 483 22.32 13.60 -3.30
N LEU A 484 21.10 13.32 -2.87
CA LEU A 484 20.54 13.76 -1.61
C LEU A 484 20.68 12.65 -0.58
N VAL A 485 21.33 12.93 0.55
CA VAL A 485 21.55 11.95 1.61
C VAL A 485 20.50 12.16 2.71
N LEU A 486 19.69 11.12 2.95
CA LEU A 486 18.68 11.12 4.00
C LEU A 486 19.31 11.18 5.39
N PRO A 487 18.71 11.88 6.37
CA PRO A 487 19.16 11.88 7.75
C PRO A 487 18.68 10.62 8.48
N SER A 488 18.92 9.44 7.90
CA SER A 488 18.39 8.16 8.36
C SER A 488 18.90 7.76 9.75
N CYS A 489 20.18 8.03 10.04
CA CYS A 489 20.74 7.81 11.37
C CYS A 489 20.14 8.77 12.40
N GLY A 490 19.95 10.04 12.03
CA GLY A 490 19.31 11.04 12.87
C GLY A 490 17.86 10.65 13.21
N PHE A 491 17.09 10.12 12.26
CA PHE A 491 15.74 9.59 12.52
C PHE A 491 15.79 8.38 13.44
N ALA A 492 16.70 7.43 13.23
CA ALA A 492 16.88 6.25 14.06
C ALA A 492 17.25 6.59 15.53
N GLU A 493 17.95 7.71 15.76
CA GLU A 493 18.27 8.20 17.10
C GLU A 493 17.05 8.68 17.90
N GLU A 494 15.95 8.98 17.22
CA GLU A 494 14.71 9.51 17.82
C GLU A 494 13.65 8.42 18.07
N VAL A 495 13.78 7.23 17.45
CA VAL A 495 12.87 6.09 17.67
C VAL A 495 13.04 5.52 19.07
N PRO A 496 11.98 5.12 19.78
CA PRO A 496 10.59 5.12 19.36
C PRO A 496 9.89 6.47 19.58
N PHE A 497 8.96 6.77 18.69
CA PHE A 497 8.07 7.92 18.88
C PHE A 497 6.81 7.51 19.65
N PRO A 498 6.21 8.43 20.42
CA PRO A 498 4.87 8.21 20.95
C PRO A 498 3.86 8.00 19.82
N MET A 499 3.07 6.95 19.91
CA MET A 499 1.96 6.69 19.00
C MET A 499 0.69 7.40 19.45
N CYS A 500 -0.09 7.87 18.50
CA CYS A 500 -1.48 8.27 18.71
C CYS A 500 -2.38 7.57 17.69
N ASN A 501 -3.68 7.72 17.81
CA ASN A 501 -4.67 7.09 16.93
C ASN A 501 -4.59 7.53 15.47
N THR A 502 -3.86 8.61 15.18
CA THR A 502 -3.71 9.18 13.84
C THR A 502 -2.28 9.11 13.31
N GLY A 503 -1.40 8.36 13.97
CA GLY A 503 -0.01 8.21 13.56
C GLY A 503 1.00 8.38 14.70
N VAL A 504 2.18 8.89 14.39
CA VAL A 504 3.25 9.13 15.35
C VAL A 504 3.40 10.60 15.68
N TYR A 505 3.77 10.89 16.93
CA TYR A 505 4.22 12.24 17.33
C TYR A 505 5.75 12.29 17.28
N PRO A 506 6.34 12.76 16.18
CA PRO A 506 7.77 12.88 16.10
C PRO A 506 8.28 13.94 17.08
N SER A 507 9.49 13.74 17.59
CA SER A 507 10.19 14.73 18.41
C SER A 507 10.42 16.03 17.62
N ASP A 508 10.65 17.13 18.33
CA ASP A 508 10.94 18.42 17.66
C ASP A 508 12.24 18.35 16.84
N ARG A 509 13.19 17.49 17.23
CA ARG A 509 14.40 17.23 16.43
C ARG A 509 14.05 16.46 15.15
N ALA A 510 13.21 15.44 15.22
CA ALA A 510 12.77 14.69 14.05
C ALA A 510 11.98 15.59 13.07
N LYS A 511 11.06 16.41 13.58
CA LYS A 511 10.35 17.42 12.78
C LYS A 511 11.30 18.42 12.12
N THR A 512 12.32 18.86 12.82
CA THR A 512 13.32 19.77 12.28
C THR A 512 14.12 19.13 11.15
N MET A 513 14.54 17.87 11.31
CA MET A 513 15.23 17.11 10.26
C MET A 513 14.34 16.90 9.03
N GLN A 514 13.09 16.53 9.25
CA GLN A 514 12.10 16.36 8.17
C GLN A 514 11.86 17.68 7.42
N SER A 515 11.72 18.79 8.14
CA SER A 515 11.54 20.12 7.53
C SER A 515 12.73 20.53 6.69
N ARG A 516 13.96 20.26 7.13
CA ARG A 516 15.19 20.48 6.35
C ARG A 516 15.20 19.59 5.09
N LEU A 517 14.89 18.32 5.25
CA LEU A 517 14.82 17.38 4.14
C LEU A 517 13.83 17.88 3.07
N TYR A 518 12.63 18.25 3.47
CA TYR A 518 11.61 18.74 2.54
C TYR A 518 11.99 20.09 1.91
N ALA A 519 12.67 20.98 2.64
CA ALA A 519 13.18 22.22 2.06
C ALA A 519 14.23 21.95 0.96
N ALA A 520 15.12 20.97 1.16
CA ALA A 520 16.08 20.56 0.14
C ALA A 520 15.38 19.92 -1.07
N VAL A 521 14.42 19.03 -0.85
CA VAL A 521 13.62 18.40 -1.93
C VAL A 521 12.86 19.46 -2.73
N ARG A 522 12.18 20.39 -2.04
CA ARG A 522 11.48 21.50 -2.67
C ARG A 522 12.42 22.34 -3.54
N TYR A 523 13.60 22.69 -3.05
CA TYR A 523 14.60 23.43 -3.82
C TYR A 523 14.98 22.70 -5.12
N LEU A 524 15.22 21.38 -5.04
CA LEU A 524 15.59 20.58 -6.20
C LEU A 524 14.46 20.49 -7.24
N ILE A 525 13.20 20.33 -6.75
CA ILE A 525 12.01 20.31 -7.62
C ILE A 525 11.83 21.66 -8.33
N GLU A 526 11.80 22.77 -7.59
CA GLU A 526 11.57 24.11 -8.13
C GLU A 526 12.60 24.52 -9.19
N ARG A 527 13.80 23.96 -9.10
CA ARG A 527 14.88 24.18 -10.07
C ARG A 527 15.04 23.08 -11.08
N GLN A 528 14.12 22.11 -11.07
CA GLN A 528 14.12 20.99 -12.03
C GLN A 528 15.48 20.28 -12.12
N ILE A 529 16.18 20.23 -10.99
CA ILE A 529 17.43 19.50 -10.87
C ILE A 529 17.07 18.02 -10.80
N VAL A 530 17.71 17.18 -11.57
CA VAL A 530 17.56 15.72 -11.48
C VAL A 530 18.51 15.18 -10.40
N TRP A 531 18.00 14.34 -9.54
CA TRP A 531 18.70 13.88 -8.35
C TRP A 531 18.30 12.46 -7.96
N ASN A 532 19.19 11.79 -7.24
CA ASN A 532 18.94 10.53 -6.58
C ASN A 532 19.06 10.66 -5.06
N VAL A 533 18.69 9.61 -4.37
CA VAL A 533 18.70 9.50 -2.91
C VAL A 533 19.62 8.35 -2.47
N ALA A 534 20.21 8.49 -1.32
CA ALA A 534 20.79 7.37 -0.56
C ALA A 534 20.61 7.61 0.94
N ASP A 535 20.63 6.56 1.74
CA ASP A 535 20.79 6.70 3.19
C ASP A 535 22.26 6.94 3.55
N VAL A 536 22.51 7.32 4.79
CA VAL A 536 23.87 7.61 5.28
C VAL A 536 24.79 6.41 5.11
N GLN A 537 24.31 5.19 5.39
CA GLN A 537 25.11 3.98 5.26
C GLN A 537 25.45 3.68 3.80
N GLY A 538 24.50 3.91 2.87
CA GLY A 538 24.77 3.76 1.43
C GLY A 538 25.92 4.62 0.95
N VAL A 539 26.07 5.84 1.51
CA VAL A 539 27.24 6.70 1.21
C VAL A 539 28.49 6.27 1.98
N ALA A 540 28.33 5.81 3.22
CA ALA A 540 29.46 5.32 4.03
C ALA A 540 30.16 4.11 3.39
N ASP A 541 29.40 3.23 2.74
CA ASP A 541 29.83 2.01 2.05
C ASP A 541 30.22 2.25 0.58
N ALA A 542 29.94 3.46 0.05
CA ALA A 542 30.23 3.80 -1.34
C ALA A 542 31.74 3.86 -1.63
N ASP A 543 32.10 3.54 -2.87
CA ASP A 543 33.43 3.83 -3.40
C ASP A 543 33.54 5.32 -3.73
N ILE A 544 34.49 6.01 -3.10
CA ILE A 544 34.72 7.44 -3.29
C ILE A 544 36.06 7.63 -3.95
N CYS A 545 36.05 8.00 -5.23
CA CYS A 545 37.25 8.23 -6.01
C CYS A 545 37.02 9.39 -7.04
N ASP A 546 38.11 10.05 -7.43
CA ASP A 546 38.13 11.11 -8.46
C ASP A 546 37.09 12.21 -8.25
N GLY A 547 36.82 12.59 -7.00
CA GLY A 547 35.84 13.61 -6.63
C GLY A 547 34.38 13.18 -6.82
N THR A 548 34.10 11.89 -6.89
CA THR A 548 32.75 11.31 -7.02
C THR A 548 32.44 10.29 -5.96
N VAL A 549 31.14 10.17 -5.63
CA VAL A 549 30.60 9.06 -4.82
C VAL A 549 29.95 8.08 -5.79
N ASN A 550 30.44 6.83 -5.76
CA ASN A 550 29.96 5.78 -6.66
C ASN A 550 29.12 4.77 -5.85
N ILE A 551 27.84 4.64 -6.22
CA ILE A 551 26.91 3.70 -5.61
C ILE A 551 26.35 2.79 -6.71
N GLY A 552 26.79 1.54 -6.74
CA GLY A 552 26.43 0.60 -7.78
C GLY A 552 26.71 1.13 -9.19
N GLU A 553 25.68 1.28 -10.04
CA GLU A 553 25.86 1.77 -11.43
C GLU A 553 25.85 3.32 -11.56
N CYS A 554 25.77 4.06 -10.46
CA CYS A 554 25.66 5.52 -10.46
C CYS A 554 26.89 6.21 -9.86
N SER A 555 27.23 7.38 -10.43
CA SER A 555 28.33 8.24 -9.96
C SER A 555 27.83 9.66 -9.71
N TYR A 556 28.11 10.20 -8.54
CA TYR A 556 27.60 11.49 -8.09
C TYR A 556 28.74 12.49 -7.85
N LYS A 557 28.68 13.64 -8.51
CA LYS A 557 29.64 14.73 -8.39
C LYS A 557 29.28 15.72 -7.29
N LYS A 558 27.98 15.83 -7.00
CA LYS A 558 27.43 16.73 -6.00
C LYS A 558 26.64 15.97 -4.96
N VAL A 559 26.97 16.12 -3.69
CA VAL A 559 26.31 15.41 -2.59
C VAL A 559 25.78 16.40 -1.56
N ILE A 560 24.49 16.30 -1.27
CA ILE A 560 23.78 17.14 -0.30
C ILE A 560 23.44 16.28 0.91
N PHE A 561 24.08 16.56 2.04
CA PHE A 561 23.76 15.92 3.31
C PHE A 561 22.76 16.77 4.08
N ILE A 562 21.69 16.16 4.54
CA ILE A 562 20.79 16.79 5.50
C ILE A 562 21.38 16.64 6.90
N ASN A 563 21.53 17.75 7.60
CA ASN A 563 22.13 17.74 8.94
C ASN A 563 21.19 17.01 9.93
N GLY A 564 21.53 15.77 10.26
CA GLY A 564 20.76 14.87 11.12
C GLY A 564 21.41 14.63 12.48
N GLY A 565 22.67 14.20 12.50
CA GLY A 565 23.37 13.79 13.72
C GLY A 565 24.87 13.61 13.53
N GLU A 566 25.49 12.93 14.48
CA GLU A 566 26.96 12.71 14.47
C GLU A 566 27.41 11.82 13.31
N GLU A 567 26.59 10.84 12.94
CA GLU A 567 26.96 9.92 11.87
C GLU A 567 26.87 10.59 10.49
N GLU A 568 25.83 11.37 10.26
CA GLU A 568 25.73 12.22 9.05
C GLU A 568 26.94 13.15 8.95
N ALA A 569 27.31 13.80 10.05
CA ALA A 569 28.47 14.70 10.08
C ALA A 569 29.78 13.92 9.81
N ARG A 570 29.95 12.75 10.38
CA ARG A 570 31.13 11.90 10.16
C ARG A 570 31.29 11.46 8.70
N VAL A 571 30.18 11.03 8.09
CA VAL A 571 30.17 10.60 6.68
C VAL A 571 30.38 11.79 5.75
N TYR A 572 29.76 12.94 6.04
CA TYR A 572 29.99 14.19 5.34
C TYR A 572 31.48 14.58 5.32
N GLU A 573 32.12 14.61 6.51
CA GLU A 573 33.55 14.93 6.64
C GLU A 573 34.45 13.96 5.86
N LYS A 574 34.14 12.65 5.91
CA LYS A 574 34.85 11.63 5.13
C LYS A 574 34.76 11.92 3.63
N THR A 575 33.55 12.22 3.16
CA THR A 575 33.25 12.45 1.74
C THR A 575 33.91 13.76 1.25
N LEU A 576 33.85 14.82 2.07
CA LEU A 576 34.49 16.11 1.77
C LEU A 576 36.02 15.99 1.69
N LYS A 577 36.65 15.26 2.64
CA LYS A 577 38.10 15.00 2.65
C LYS A 577 38.56 14.19 1.45
N ALA A 578 37.69 13.40 0.85
CA ALA A 578 37.97 12.66 -0.39
C ALA A 578 37.82 13.55 -1.66
N GLY A 579 37.57 14.85 -1.50
CA GLY A 579 37.53 15.82 -2.61
C GLY A 579 36.21 15.90 -3.36
N VAL A 580 35.13 15.30 -2.81
CA VAL A 580 33.77 15.40 -3.40
C VAL A 580 33.17 16.77 -3.08
N ASP A 581 32.47 17.37 -4.04
CA ASP A 581 31.72 18.60 -3.81
C ASP A 581 30.47 18.32 -2.96
N CYS A 582 30.55 18.63 -1.66
CA CYS A 582 29.52 18.30 -0.65
C CYS A 582 28.98 19.54 0.03
N VAL A 583 27.69 19.48 0.39
CA VAL A 583 27.01 20.48 1.21
C VAL A 583 26.36 19.78 2.41
N ALA A 584 26.55 20.34 3.62
CA ALA A 584 25.79 19.96 4.82
C ALA A 584 24.69 21.01 5.03
N PHE A 585 23.43 20.63 4.74
CA PHE A 585 22.29 21.54 4.78
C PHE A 585 21.65 21.59 6.18
N ASP A 586 21.63 22.78 6.75
CA ASP A 586 21.08 23.05 8.08
C ASP A 586 19.70 23.73 8.06
N GLY A 587 19.12 23.92 6.87
CA GLY A 587 17.82 24.56 6.67
C GLY A 587 17.85 26.07 6.55
N LYS A 588 19.03 26.72 6.56
CA LYS A 588 19.16 28.19 6.57
C LYS A 588 19.57 28.80 5.25
N SER A 589 20.54 28.19 4.57
CA SER A 589 21.07 28.71 3.30
C SER A 589 21.21 27.58 2.28
N PHE A 590 20.87 27.88 1.04
CA PHE A 590 21.10 27.00 -0.10
C PHE A 590 22.48 27.24 -0.79
N ASP A 591 23.40 27.92 -0.10
CA ASP A 591 24.75 28.10 -0.60
C ASP A 591 25.43 26.77 -0.90
N GLY A 592 26.05 26.69 -2.06
CA GLY A 592 26.65 25.45 -2.55
C GLY A 592 25.69 24.40 -3.09
N PHE A 593 24.36 24.63 -3.07
CA PHE A 593 23.42 23.75 -3.79
C PHE A 593 23.65 23.88 -5.32
N PRO A 594 23.31 22.80 -6.06
CA PRO A 594 23.42 22.83 -7.51
C PRO A 594 22.49 23.90 -8.08
N GLN A 595 22.96 24.59 -9.09
CA GLN A 595 22.18 25.58 -9.84
C GLN A 595 21.92 25.03 -11.24
N LYS A 596 20.73 25.25 -11.76
CA LYS A 596 20.39 24.95 -13.15
C LYS A 596 20.13 26.25 -13.88
N GLU A 597 20.94 26.53 -14.91
CA GLU A 597 20.66 27.62 -15.81
C GLU A 597 19.51 27.26 -16.76
N GLY A 598 18.48 28.09 -16.82
CA GLY A 598 17.31 27.87 -17.67
C GLY A 598 16.33 26.85 -17.12
N LEU A 599 15.40 27.31 -16.32
CA LEU A 599 14.22 26.51 -15.93
C LEU A 599 13.36 26.27 -17.18
N PHE A 600 12.78 25.08 -17.29
CA PHE A 600 11.91 24.74 -18.43
C PHE A 600 10.56 25.48 -18.41
N GLY A 601 10.27 26.29 -17.44
CA GLY A 601 8.99 26.99 -17.24
C GLY A 601 8.69 27.16 -15.77
N GLY A 602 7.43 27.20 -15.39
CA GLY A 602 7.01 27.45 -14.01
C GLY A 602 7.55 26.45 -12.98
N GLU A 603 7.47 26.82 -11.72
CA GLU A 603 7.97 26.07 -10.55
C GLU A 603 7.29 24.72 -10.33
N ASN A 604 6.17 24.43 -11.03
CA ASN A 604 5.38 23.21 -10.89
C ASN A 604 5.66 22.15 -11.96
N ILE A 605 6.74 22.31 -12.74
CA ILE A 605 7.15 21.30 -13.72
C ILE A 605 8.04 20.25 -13.06
N LEU A 606 7.57 19.01 -13.00
CA LEU A 606 8.41 17.86 -12.71
C LEU A 606 9.10 17.39 -13.97
N ALA A 607 10.42 17.17 -13.90
CA ALA A 607 11.24 16.79 -15.04
C ALA A 607 12.01 15.51 -14.78
N LEU A 608 11.87 14.52 -15.69
CA LEU A 608 12.72 13.35 -15.76
C LEU A 608 13.65 13.49 -16.96
N GLU A 609 14.97 13.36 -16.75
CA GLU A 609 15.98 13.35 -17.82
C GLU A 609 16.57 11.94 -17.94
N LYS A 610 16.64 11.42 -19.17
CA LYS A 610 17.28 10.14 -19.49
C LYS A 610 18.10 10.27 -20.76
N ARG A 611 19.11 9.40 -20.95
CA ARG A 611 20.00 9.45 -22.10
C ARG A 611 20.21 8.12 -22.80
N ARG A 612 20.48 8.20 -24.09
CA ARG A 612 20.94 7.09 -24.95
C ARG A 612 21.97 7.62 -25.95
N GLY A 613 23.25 7.43 -25.67
CA GLY A 613 24.30 8.03 -26.46
C GLY A 613 24.23 9.56 -26.46
N SER A 614 24.08 10.19 -27.63
CA SER A 614 23.89 11.64 -27.76
C SER A 614 22.45 12.11 -27.59
N GLU A 615 21.51 11.20 -27.61
CA GLU A 615 20.10 11.53 -27.47
C GLU A 615 19.74 11.79 -26.00
N LYS A 616 19.00 12.87 -25.75
CA LYS A 616 18.48 13.23 -24.44
C LYS A 616 16.96 13.23 -24.47
N LEU A 617 16.34 12.40 -23.66
CA LEU A 617 14.90 12.33 -23.45
C LEU A 617 14.54 13.15 -22.23
N LEU A 618 13.53 14.01 -22.36
CA LEU A 618 12.92 14.79 -21.31
C LEU A 618 11.45 14.40 -21.20
N PHE A 619 11.03 13.92 -20.03
CA PHE A 619 9.63 13.78 -19.68
C PHE A 619 9.26 14.94 -18.75
N LEU A 620 8.41 15.83 -19.23
CA LEU A 620 7.99 17.05 -18.52
C LEU A 620 6.51 16.88 -18.11
N TYR A 621 6.21 17.07 -16.84
CA TYR A 621 4.86 16.96 -16.30
C TYR A 621 4.48 18.25 -15.56
N GLN A 622 3.35 18.84 -15.94
CA GLN A 622 2.76 19.99 -15.24
C GLN A 622 1.96 19.51 -14.02
N ASN A 623 2.50 19.76 -12.84
CA ASN A 623 1.99 19.21 -11.58
C ASN A 623 0.93 20.09 -10.88
N ASP A 624 0.21 20.89 -11.65
CA ASP A 624 -0.98 21.63 -11.21
C ASP A 624 -1.99 21.78 -12.35
N LYS A 625 -3.13 22.42 -12.07
CA LYS A 625 -4.21 22.59 -13.04
C LYS A 625 -3.94 23.62 -14.13
N SER A 626 -2.96 24.50 -13.96
CA SER A 626 -2.70 25.60 -14.87
C SER A 626 -1.94 25.16 -16.13
N PHE A 627 -2.19 25.83 -17.24
CA PHE A 627 -1.39 25.66 -18.46
C PHE A 627 0.01 26.25 -18.25
N ALA A 628 1.05 25.52 -18.69
CA ALA A 628 2.43 25.98 -18.68
C ALA A 628 3.00 26.08 -20.09
N GLU A 629 3.67 27.19 -20.38
CA GLU A 629 4.54 27.31 -21.53
C GLU A 629 5.99 27.23 -21.08
N VAL A 630 6.69 26.18 -21.53
CA VAL A 630 8.04 25.88 -21.09
C VAL A 630 9.04 26.09 -22.21
N LYS A 631 10.20 26.68 -21.90
CA LYS A 631 11.31 26.85 -22.83
C LYS A 631 12.38 25.83 -22.52
N VAL A 632 12.65 24.98 -23.48
CA VAL A 632 13.61 23.88 -23.35
C VAL A 632 14.83 24.16 -24.21
N PRO A 633 16.04 24.22 -23.62
CA PRO A 633 17.27 24.24 -24.40
C PRO A 633 17.40 22.95 -25.23
N VAL A 634 17.63 23.07 -26.51
CA VAL A 634 17.72 21.96 -27.44
C VAL A 634 19.02 21.93 -28.21
N VAL A 635 19.52 20.73 -28.47
CA VAL A 635 20.73 20.49 -29.26
C VAL A 635 20.40 19.50 -30.36
N GLY A 636 20.63 19.89 -31.60
CA GLY A 636 20.31 19.04 -32.75
C GLY A 636 18.81 18.93 -33.03
N ARG A 637 18.46 17.90 -33.82
CA ARG A 637 17.07 17.60 -34.18
C ARG A 637 16.28 17.31 -32.93
N THR A 638 15.09 17.89 -32.81
CA THR A 638 14.24 17.76 -31.65
C THR A 638 12.83 17.38 -32.07
N VAL A 639 12.26 16.37 -31.38
CA VAL A 639 10.94 15.85 -31.68
C VAL A 639 10.16 15.64 -30.38
N VAL A 640 8.83 15.76 -30.46
CA VAL A 640 7.88 15.46 -29.37
C VAL A 640 7.15 14.17 -29.70
N TYR A 641 7.04 13.29 -28.70
CA TYR A 641 6.27 12.05 -28.79
C TYR A 641 4.91 12.22 -28.17
N ASP A 642 3.87 11.86 -28.90
CA ASP A 642 2.52 11.72 -28.39
C ASP A 642 2.25 10.25 -28.06
N GLY A 643 2.25 9.91 -26.78
CA GLY A 643 1.94 8.57 -26.32
C GLY A 643 0.49 8.11 -26.59
N LYS A 644 -0.45 9.03 -26.83
CA LYS A 644 -1.83 8.70 -27.19
C LYS A 644 -1.95 8.21 -28.63
N THR A 645 -1.32 8.89 -29.57
CA THR A 645 -1.39 8.59 -31.02
C THR A 645 -0.26 7.66 -31.50
N ASP A 646 0.80 7.47 -30.70
CA ASP A 646 2.04 6.75 -31.10
C ASP A 646 2.80 7.47 -32.23
N GLU A 647 2.80 8.77 -32.22
CA GLU A 647 3.38 9.61 -33.27
C GLU A 647 4.44 10.57 -32.75
N TRP A 648 5.37 10.93 -33.64
CA TRP A 648 6.38 11.95 -33.38
C TRP A 648 6.09 13.19 -34.23
N SER A 649 6.32 14.37 -33.67
CA SER A 649 6.22 15.65 -34.36
C SER A 649 7.52 16.42 -34.27
N GLU A 650 7.92 17.14 -35.33
CA GLU A 650 9.11 18.01 -35.37
C GLU A 650 8.92 19.25 -34.51
N VAL A 651 9.92 19.62 -33.76
CA VAL A 651 9.91 20.85 -32.97
C VAL A 651 10.79 21.90 -33.64
N VAL A 652 10.20 23.05 -33.96
CA VAL A 652 10.95 24.17 -34.49
C VAL A 652 11.60 24.95 -33.37
N ALA A 653 12.94 24.83 -33.27
CA ALA A 653 13.72 25.58 -32.32
C ALA A 653 14.10 26.98 -32.86
N LYS A 654 14.06 27.98 -31.99
CA LYS A 654 14.54 29.32 -32.27
C LYS A 654 15.66 29.66 -31.30
N ASN A 655 16.82 30.08 -31.83
CA ASN A 655 18.00 30.45 -31.02
C ASN A 655 18.46 29.35 -30.03
N GLY A 656 18.33 28.07 -30.40
CA GLY A 656 18.70 26.94 -29.53
C GLY A 656 17.70 26.61 -28.45
N GLU A 657 16.48 27.16 -28.50
CA GLU A 657 15.39 26.87 -27.58
C GLU A 657 14.13 26.41 -28.31
N ALA A 658 13.42 25.43 -27.74
CA ALA A 658 12.07 25.00 -28.12
C ALA A 658 11.05 25.53 -27.12
N THR A 659 9.91 26.02 -27.62
CA THR A 659 8.78 26.37 -26.76
C THR A 659 7.73 25.25 -26.79
N ILE A 660 7.35 24.73 -25.63
CA ILE A 660 6.47 23.59 -25.46
C ILE A 660 5.29 23.99 -24.56
N GLY A 661 4.07 23.76 -25.04
CA GLY A 661 2.86 23.94 -24.24
C GLY A 661 2.50 22.66 -23.49
N ILE A 662 2.23 22.77 -22.19
CA ILE A 662 1.81 21.66 -21.34
C ILE A 662 0.54 22.09 -20.59
N LYS A 663 -0.56 21.41 -20.83
CA LYS A 663 -1.80 21.67 -20.10
C LYS A 663 -1.71 21.16 -18.66
N GLY A 664 -2.53 21.71 -17.80
CA GLY A 664 -2.59 21.31 -16.38
C GLY A 664 -2.79 19.80 -16.25
N TYR A 665 -2.04 19.20 -15.34
CA TYR A 665 -1.95 17.74 -15.12
C TYR A 665 -1.58 16.94 -16.39
N GLY A 666 -0.96 17.59 -17.36
CA GLY A 666 -0.50 16.96 -18.58
C GLY A 666 1.01 16.76 -18.64
N SER A 667 1.44 15.94 -19.58
CA SER A 667 2.86 15.68 -19.83
C SER A 667 3.23 15.84 -21.28
N VAL A 668 4.52 16.06 -21.53
CA VAL A 668 5.13 16.05 -22.87
C VAL A 668 6.44 15.29 -22.83
N VAL A 669 6.66 14.45 -23.83
CA VAL A 669 7.91 13.70 -24.00
C VAL A 669 8.70 14.30 -25.14
N LEU A 670 9.84 14.90 -24.82
CA LEU A 670 10.72 15.56 -25.76
C LEU A 670 12.01 14.75 -25.94
N LEU A 671 12.44 14.56 -27.19
CA LEU A 671 13.72 13.93 -27.52
C LEU A 671 14.58 14.93 -28.30
N THR A 672 15.74 15.32 -27.74
CA THR A 672 16.72 16.17 -28.38
C THR A 672 17.92 15.37 -28.88
N GLY A 673 18.58 15.79 -29.96
CA GLY A 673 19.60 14.99 -30.64
C GLY A 673 19.02 13.76 -31.35
N ALA A 674 17.74 13.83 -31.70
CA ALA A 674 16.99 12.72 -32.29
C ALA A 674 17.60 12.23 -33.62
N SER A 675 17.65 10.92 -33.81
CA SER A 675 18.10 10.28 -35.06
C SER A 675 17.17 10.66 -36.23
N ASP A 676 17.75 10.77 -37.44
CA ASP A 676 17.01 11.00 -38.68
C ASP A 676 16.09 9.81 -39.06
N GLU A 677 16.29 8.64 -38.42
CA GLU A 677 15.44 7.46 -38.64
C GLU A 677 14.04 7.62 -38.01
N ILE A 678 13.88 8.54 -37.05
CA ILE A 678 12.59 8.83 -36.45
C ILE A 678 11.71 9.57 -37.45
N LYS A 679 10.64 8.92 -37.89
CA LYS A 679 9.64 9.53 -38.78
C LYS A 679 8.67 10.37 -38.00
N THR A 680 8.39 11.55 -38.47
CA THR A 680 7.47 12.52 -37.91
C THR A 680 6.22 12.67 -38.78
N SER A 681 5.06 12.89 -38.14
CA SER A 681 3.79 13.11 -38.84
C SER A 681 3.54 14.57 -39.21
N GLY A 682 4.31 15.50 -38.65
CA GLY A 682 4.17 16.92 -38.89
C GLY A 682 4.97 17.76 -37.91
N GLU A 683 4.68 19.08 -37.90
CA GLU A 683 5.26 20.02 -36.94
C GLU A 683 4.46 20.01 -35.62
N TYR A 684 5.18 20.07 -34.50
CA TYR A 684 4.55 20.18 -33.18
C TYR A 684 3.86 21.52 -33.03
N THR A 685 2.58 21.47 -32.65
CA THR A 685 1.80 22.66 -32.31
C THR A 685 1.05 22.39 -31.00
N TYR A 686 0.71 23.45 -30.29
CA TYR A 686 -0.10 23.37 -29.08
C TYR A 686 -1.10 24.52 -29.01
N GLU A 687 -2.17 24.30 -28.28
CA GLU A 687 -3.16 25.33 -27.97
C GLU A 687 -3.00 25.77 -26.51
N VAL A 688 -3.08 27.07 -26.26
CA VAL A 688 -3.12 27.62 -24.91
C VAL A 688 -4.53 27.35 -24.33
N THR A 689 -4.59 26.61 -23.23
CA THR A 689 -5.84 26.28 -22.56
C THR A 689 -5.96 27.02 -21.23
N GLY A 690 -7.19 27.14 -20.72
CA GLY A 690 -7.42 27.52 -19.34
C GLY A 690 -7.05 26.40 -18.34
N ASP A 691 -7.38 26.61 -17.07
CA ASP A 691 -7.16 25.61 -16.03
C ASP A 691 -7.85 24.29 -16.36
N THR A 692 -7.14 23.19 -16.19
CA THR A 692 -7.68 21.84 -16.34
C THR A 692 -8.40 21.43 -15.05
N VAL A 693 -9.65 21.00 -15.19
CA VAL A 693 -10.42 20.41 -14.09
C VAL A 693 -10.81 19.00 -14.50
N LEU A 694 -10.33 18.02 -13.78
CA LEU A 694 -10.63 16.61 -14.04
C LEU A 694 -12.06 16.28 -13.60
N GLU A 695 -12.72 15.38 -14.34
CA GLU A 695 -14.09 15.01 -14.02
C GLU A 695 -14.23 14.41 -12.62
N CYS A 696 -13.28 13.61 -12.17
CA CYS A 696 -13.25 13.04 -10.84
C CYS A 696 -13.05 14.09 -9.70
N GLU A 697 -12.54 15.28 -10.03
CA GLU A 697 -12.43 16.41 -9.10
C GLU A 697 -13.68 17.28 -9.13
N ARG A 698 -14.33 17.41 -10.31
CA ARG A 698 -15.55 18.20 -10.49
C ARG A 698 -16.76 17.57 -9.81
N ASN A 699 -16.87 16.25 -9.86
CA ASN A 699 -18.02 15.51 -9.35
C ASN A 699 -17.58 14.25 -8.57
N PRO A 700 -17.06 14.41 -7.35
CA PRO A 700 -16.50 13.29 -6.57
C PRO A 700 -17.55 12.31 -6.02
N GLN A 701 -18.86 12.65 -6.14
CA GLN A 701 -19.95 11.85 -5.58
C GLN A 701 -20.70 11.03 -6.66
N TRP A 702 -19.99 10.50 -7.62
CA TRP A 702 -20.59 9.56 -8.55
C TRP A 702 -21.08 8.32 -7.79
N VAL A 703 -22.32 7.97 -8.04
CA VAL A 703 -22.90 6.70 -7.58
C VAL A 703 -22.75 5.69 -8.71
N TYR A 704 -22.15 4.55 -8.38
CA TYR A 704 -22.06 3.45 -9.34
C TYR A 704 -23.47 2.90 -9.64
N MET A 705 -23.83 2.87 -10.90
CA MET A 705 -25.04 2.18 -11.35
C MET A 705 -24.71 1.30 -12.57
N PRO A 706 -25.17 0.04 -12.61
CA PRO A 706 -24.98 -0.82 -13.76
C PRO A 706 -25.57 -0.22 -15.05
N VAL A 707 -24.95 -0.48 -16.18
CA VAL A 707 -25.51 -0.09 -17.49
C VAL A 707 -26.91 -0.70 -17.64
N GLY A 708 -27.90 0.14 -17.94
CA GLY A 708 -29.30 -0.25 -17.98
C GLY A 708 -30.09 -0.02 -16.68
N ALA A 709 -29.41 0.25 -15.57
CA ALA A 709 -30.10 0.67 -14.35
C ALA A 709 -30.72 2.05 -14.51
N LYS A 710 -31.95 2.20 -14.04
CA LYS A 710 -32.71 3.47 -14.09
C LYS A 710 -32.64 4.21 -12.76
N SER A 711 -32.66 3.47 -11.68
CA SER A 711 -32.51 3.99 -10.32
C SER A 711 -32.09 2.90 -9.36
N ALA A 712 -31.44 3.29 -8.25
CA ALA A 712 -31.15 2.40 -7.13
C ALA A 712 -32.25 2.54 -6.06
N ILE A 713 -32.60 1.42 -5.45
CA ILE A 713 -33.47 1.38 -4.28
C ILE A 713 -32.60 1.53 -3.05
N THR A 714 -32.67 2.69 -2.42
CA THR A 714 -31.78 3.08 -1.33
C THR A 714 -32.49 3.32 0.00
N THR A 715 -33.80 3.29 0.03
CA THR A 715 -34.59 3.63 1.24
C THR A 715 -35.57 2.52 1.58
N TYR A 716 -35.55 2.09 2.83
CA TYR A 716 -36.41 1.03 3.34
C TYR A 716 -37.12 1.45 4.62
N ASP A 717 -38.37 1.05 4.75
CA ASP A 717 -39.06 0.97 6.03
C ASP A 717 -38.69 -0.41 6.64
N ILE A 718 -38.07 -0.43 7.82
CA ILE A 718 -37.62 -1.66 8.48
C ILE A 718 -38.51 -1.98 9.65
N GLU A 719 -38.84 -3.25 9.79
CA GLU A 719 -39.54 -3.81 10.93
C GLU A 719 -38.67 -4.95 11.52
N ILE A 720 -38.23 -4.78 12.76
CA ILE A 720 -37.42 -5.78 13.52
C ILE A 720 -38.12 -6.01 14.85
N GLY A 721 -38.70 -7.18 15.02
CA GLY A 721 -39.50 -7.48 16.20
C GLY A 721 -40.67 -6.49 16.37
N GLU A 722 -40.65 -5.68 17.46
CA GLU A 722 -41.64 -4.62 17.70
C GLU A 722 -41.19 -3.23 17.23
N GLY A 723 -39.95 -3.13 16.73
CA GLY A 723 -39.37 -1.87 16.26
C GLY A 723 -39.74 -1.56 14.80
N LYS A 724 -40.09 -0.30 14.52
CA LYS A 724 -40.33 0.17 13.14
C LYS A 724 -39.54 1.44 12.90
N GLU A 725 -38.73 1.44 11.85
CA GLU A 725 -37.98 2.62 11.47
C GLU A 725 -37.78 2.73 9.96
N LYS A 726 -37.37 3.92 9.53
CA LYS A 726 -37.01 4.17 8.14
C LYS A 726 -35.51 4.35 8.03
N ILE A 727 -34.87 3.57 7.21
CA ILE A 727 -33.44 3.70 6.90
C ILE A 727 -33.23 3.95 5.43
N THR A 728 -32.15 4.67 5.13
CA THR A 728 -31.63 4.74 3.76
C THR A 728 -30.40 3.86 3.66
N PHE A 729 -30.16 3.22 2.54
CA PHE A 729 -28.99 2.42 2.30
C PHE A 729 -27.80 3.34 1.94
N GLU A 730 -27.00 3.77 2.86
CA GLU A 730 -25.70 4.48 2.72
C GLU A 730 -24.78 4.13 3.87
N ALA A 731 -23.49 4.29 3.79
CA ALA A 731 -22.50 3.76 4.72
C ALA A 731 -22.75 4.03 6.22
N HIS A 732 -23.37 5.13 6.55
CA HIS A 732 -23.64 5.53 7.95
C HIS A 732 -24.80 4.81 8.63
N LYS A 733 -25.44 3.92 7.98
CA LYS A 733 -26.74 3.35 8.30
C LYS A 733 -26.72 2.20 9.26
N TYR A 734 -25.61 1.58 9.28
CA TYR A 734 -25.39 0.43 10.12
C TYR A 734 -25.37 0.78 11.61
N GLU A 735 -24.94 1.99 11.97
CA GLU A 735 -25.03 2.43 13.36
C GLU A 735 -26.49 2.49 13.83
N ARG A 736 -27.37 3.03 12.99
CA ARG A 736 -28.78 3.16 13.34
C ARG A 736 -29.49 1.81 13.36
N LEU A 737 -29.16 0.94 12.45
CA LEU A 737 -29.70 -0.43 12.43
C LEU A 737 -29.22 -1.21 13.67
N ARG A 738 -28.01 -1.00 14.16
CA ARG A 738 -27.51 -1.56 15.40
C ARG A 738 -28.29 -1.10 16.63
N GLU A 739 -28.59 0.17 16.73
CA GLU A 739 -29.43 0.70 17.78
C GLU A 739 -30.79 0.00 17.80
N LEU A 740 -31.39 -0.20 16.62
CA LEU A 740 -32.66 -0.90 16.47
C LEU A 740 -32.60 -2.38 16.87
N ILE A 741 -31.53 -3.06 16.56
CA ILE A 741 -31.33 -4.47 16.89
C ILE A 741 -30.95 -4.66 18.36
N GLY A 742 -30.53 -3.57 19.04
CA GLY A 742 -30.13 -3.60 20.46
C GLY A 742 -28.75 -4.23 20.68
N THR A 743 -27.92 -4.33 19.67
CA THR A 743 -26.52 -4.74 19.82
C THR A 743 -25.67 -3.56 20.26
N GLN A 744 -25.39 -3.45 21.56
CA GLN A 744 -24.44 -2.49 22.09
C GLN A 744 -22.99 -2.92 21.95
N ASP A 745 -22.72 -4.00 21.26
CA ASP A 745 -21.39 -4.53 21.20
C ASP A 745 -20.51 -3.74 20.22
N GLU A 746 -19.38 -3.31 20.77
CA GLU A 746 -18.18 -2.77 20.19
C GLU A 746 -17.86 -3.30 18.80
N ILE A 747 -18.65 -2.93 17.83
CA ILE A 747 -18.21 -3.00 16.47
C ILE A 747 -17.41 -1.73 16.29
N TYR A 748 -16.10 -1.90 16.23
CA TYR A 748 -15.16 -0.91 15.80
C TYR A 748 -15.40 0.48 16.43
N SER A 749 -14.76 0.74 17.54
CA SER A 749 -14.44 2.13 17.88
C SER A 749 -13.65 2.67 16.68
N GLY A 750 -14.22 3.63 15.97
CA GLY A 750 -13.76 4.12 14.69
C GLY A 750 -12.41 4.84 14.68
N GLU A 751 -11.39 4.21 15.25
CA GLU A 751 -10.03 4.74 15.30
C GLU A 751 -9.27 4.61 13.98
N TYR A 752 -9.80 3.83 13.03
CA TYR A 752 -9.29 3.71 11.68
C TYR A 752 -10.41 3.78 10.64
N VAL A 753 -11.23 4.79 10.70
CA VAL A 753 -11.93 5.22 9.49
C VAL A 753 -10.90 6.03 8.70
N ILE A 754 -10.13 5.35 7.86
CA ILE A 754 -9.58 6.04 6.71
C ILE A 754 -10.81 6.61 6.01
N PRO A 755 -10.94 7.94 5.83
CA PRO A 755 -12.19 8.55 5.32
C PRO A 755 -12.59 8.09 3.91
N TYR A 756 -11.84 7.20 3.32
CA TYR A 756 -11.99 6.66 1.96
C TYR A 756 -12.35 5.17 1.92
N PHE A 757 -12.24 4.45 3.02
CA PHE A 757 -12.84 3.15 3.17
C PHE A 757 -14.29 3.35 3.58
N ASP A 758 -15.12 3.60 2.61
CA ASP A 758 -16.55 3.31 2.74
C ASP A 758 -16.72 1.79 2.68
N VAL A 759 -16.01 1.13 3.55
CA VAL A 759 -16.21 -0.28 3.81
C VAL A 759 -17.53 -0.29 4.55
N ALA A 760 -18.60 -0.57 3.82
CA ALA A 760 -19.84 -0.91 4.47
C ALA A 760 -19.51 -1.97 5.51
N PRO A 761 -19.61 -1.69 6.80
CA PRO A 761 -19.28 -2.68 7.80
C PRO A 761 -20.10 -3.90 7.46
N ARG A 762 -19.45 -5.04 7.27
CA ARG A 762 -20.16 -6.31 7.14
C ARG A 762 -20.91 -6.46 8.44
N MET A 763 -22.16 -6.11 8.39
CA MET A 763 -22.97 -6.17 9.56
C MET A 763 -23.10 -7.63 9.95
N LYS A 764 -22.48 -7.92 11.05
CA LYS A 764 -22.93 -9.00 11.86
C LYS A 764 -24.31 -8.63 12.41
N SER A 765 -25.33 -8.83 11.61
CA SER A 765 -26.67 -8.77 12.14
C SER A 765 -26.95 -10.07 12.85
N ILE A 766 -26.80 -10.03 14.14
CA ILE A 766 -27.54 -11.00 14.94
C ILE A 766 -28.97 -10.47 14.93
N TYR A 767 -29.79 -10.96 14.00
CA TYR A 767 -31.22 -10.79 14.12
C TYR A 767 -31.73 -11.87 15.08
N PRO A 768 -31.90 -11.57 16.36
CA PRO A 768 -32.58 -12.52 17.26
C PRO A 768 -34.06 -12.64 16.91
N LYS A 769 -34.54 -11.89 15.94
CA LYS A 769 -35.95 -11.77 15.56
C LYS A 769 -36.06 -11.56 14.04
N LYS A 770 -37.16 -11.96 13.47
CA LYS A 770 -37.50 -11.72 12.07
C LYS A 770 -37.34 -10.24 11.70
N ALA A 771 -36.62 -9.99 10.62
CA ALA A 771 -36.44 -8.66 10.05
C ALA A 771 -37.15 -8.54 8.70
N VAL A 772 -37.83 -7.42 8.47
CA VAL A 772 -38.55 -7.15 7.22
C VAL A 772 -38.20 -5.76 6.72
N PHE A 773 -37.65 -5.69 5.50
CA PHE A 773 -37.31 -4.46 4.80
C PHE A 773 -38.35 -4.20 3.71
N ARG A 774 -38.92 -3.00 3.66
CA ARG A 774 -39.91 -2.62 2.65
C ARG A 774 -39.48 -1.37 1.91
N ALA A 775 -39.31 -1.51 0.61
CA ALA A 775 -39.07 -0.38 -0.28
C ALA A 775 -40.36 0.02 -1.02
N LYS A 776 -40.65 1.31 -1.04
CA LYS A 776 -41.76 1.89 -1.85
C LYS A 776 -41.20 2.35 -3.15
N ILE A 777 -41.70 1.77 -4.25
CA ILE A 777 -41.20 2.00 -5.59
C ILE A 777 -42.33 2.57 -6.42
N GLU A 778 -42.16 3.79 -6.93
CA GLU A 778 -43.09 4.36 -7.88
C GLU A 778 -42.83 3.80 -9.28
N LYS A 779 -43.87 3.40 -9.96
CA LYS A 779 -43.76 2.90 -11.34
C LYS A 779 -43.30 4.05 -12.24
N ILE A 780 -42.10 3.87 -12.85
CA ILE A 780 -41.55 4.85 -13.76
C ILE A 780 -41.90 4.50 -15.22
N ASP A 781 -41.69 3.23 -15.57
CA ASP A 781 -41.93 2.71 -16.92
C ASP A 781 -42.33 1.23 -16.81
N GLY A 782 -43.31 0.76 -17.52
CA GLY A 782 -44.01 -0.49 -17.24
C GLY A 782 -43.26 -1.82 -17.42
N ASP A 783 -41.98 -1.80 -17.83
CA ASP A 783 -41.21 -2.98 -18.21
C ASP A 783 -39.90 -3.15 -17.43
N GLU A 784 -39.70 -2.41 -16.33
CA GLU A 784 -38.49 -2.56 -15.53
C GLU A 784 -38.50 -3.88 -14.76
N ALA A 785 -37.32 -4.50 -14.75
CA ALA A 785 -36.98 -5.62 -13.87
C ALA A 785 -36.31 -5.11 -12.59
N VAL A 786 -36.25 -5.94 -11.60
CA VAL A 786 -35.49 -5.71 -10.38
C VAL A 786 -34.18 -6.51 -10.47
N LEU A 787 -33.06 -5.81 -10.46
CA LEU A 787 -31.71 -6.34 -10.54
C LEU A 787 -31.00 -6.21 -9.19
N PHE A 788 -30.32 -7.23 -8.76
CA PHE A 788 -29.45 -7.23 -7.60
C PHE A 788 -28.29 -8.23 -7.78
N ASP A 789 -27.18 -8.03 -7.10
CA ASP A 789 -26.08 -8.98 -7.15
C ASP A 789 -26.20 -10.09 -6.09
N GLY A 790 -25.36 -11.12 -6.19
CA GLY A 790 -25.40 -12.27 -5.30
C GLY A 790 -25.04 -11.96 -3.84
N GLY A 791 -24.39 -10.82 -3.58
CA GLY A 791 -24.04 -10.35 -2.24
C GLY A 791 -25.03 -9.31 -1.67
N THR A 792 -26.03 -8.90 -2.44
CA THR A 792 -27.04 -7.91 -1.98
C THR A 792 -27.80 -8.41 -0.76
N PHE A 793 -28.10 -9.69 -0.71
CA PHE A 793 -28.76 -10.32 0.44
C PHE A 793 -27.85 -11.36 1.05
N SER A 794 -27.69 -11.33 2.36
CA SER A 794 -27.00 -12.37 3.14
C SER A 794 -28.01 -13.14 3.98
N GLY A 795 -27.81 -14.44 4.11
CA GLY A 795 -28.67 -15.35 4.86
C GLY A 795 -29.88 -15.83 4.06
N ASP A 796 -30.80 -16.53 4.76
CA ASP A 796 -32.03 -17.04 4.17
C ASP A 796 -33.05 -15.89 4.04
N TYR A 797 -33.34 -15.50 2.83
CA TYR A 797 -34.28 -14.43 2.56
C TYR A 797 -35.43 -14.86 1.65
N LYS A 798 -36.54 -14.16 1.76
CA LYS A 798 -37.68 -14.25 0.84
C LYS A 798 -37.99 -12.87 0.28
N LEU A 799 -38.32 -12.83 -0.99
CA LEU A 799 -38.74 -11.61 -1.68
C LEU A 799 -40.24 -11.64 -1.93
N PHE A 800 -40.89 -10.50 -1.69
CA PHE A 800 -42.31 -10.32 -1.99
C PHE A 800 -42.48 -9.06 -2.82
N TRP A 801 -43.37 -9.14 -3.80
CA TRP A 801 -43.76 -7.97 -4.60
C TRP A 801 -45.24 -7.71 -4.41
N ASN A 802 -45.55 -6.55 -3.89
CA ASN A 802 -46.92 -6.18 -3.53
C ASN A 802 -47.66 -7.21 -2.64
N GLY A 803 -46.96 -7.86 -1.77
CA GLY A 803 -47.46 -8.86 -0.83
C GLY A 803 -47.52 -10.29 -1.36
N GLU A 804 -47.17 -10.54 -2.62
CA GLU A 804 -47.07 -11.88 -3.20
C GLU A 804 -45.62 -12.34 -3.21
N GLU A 805 -45.34 -13.56 -2.70
CA GLU A 805 -43.98 -14.14 -2.68
C GLU A 805 -43.49 -14.37 -4.10
N ILE A 806 -42.24 -13.94 -4.39
CA ILE A 806 -41.60 -14.20 -5.68
C ILE A 806 -40.98 -15.59 -5.61
N PRO A 807 -41.44 -16.55 -6.43
CA PRO A 807 -40.89 -17.89 -6.44
C PRO A 807 -39.39 -17.88 -6.79
N ALA A 808 -38.60 -18.71 -6.09
CA ALA A 808 -37.16 -18.78 -6.34
C ALA A 808 -36.80 -19.10 -7.81
N GLY A 809 -37.67 -19.80 -8.54
CA GLY A 809 -37.51 -20.11 -9.95
C GLY A 809 -37.73 -18.91 -10.90
N GLU A 810 -38.34 -17.83 -10.43
CA GLU A 810 -38.51 -16.59 -11.21
C GLU A 810 -37.35 -15.62 -11.04
N ILE A 811 -36.47 -15.86 -10.05
CA ILE A 811 -35.25 -15.11 -9.84
C ILE A 811 -34.16 -15.79 -10.64
N VAL A 812 -33.78 -15.20 -11.76
CA VAL A 812 -32.86 -15.83 -12.70
C VAL A 812 -31.50 -15.12 -12.75
N PRO A 813 -30.41 -15.84 -13.02
CA PRO A 813 -29.11 -15.22 -13.25
C PRO A 813 -29.15 -14.22 -14.41
N HIS A 814 -28.47 -13.08 -14.25
CA HIS A 814 -28.38 -12.06 -15.28
C HIS A 814 -27.01 -11.38 -15.26
N ARG A 815 -26.23 -11.63 -16.30
CA ARG A 815 -24.88 -11.12 -16.39
C ARG A 815 -24.87 -9.72 -17.01
N VAL A 816 -24.88 -8.68 -16.19
CA VAL A 816 -24.72 -7.28 -16.62
C VAL A 816 -23.28 -6.82 -16.36
N TYR A 817 -22.83 -6.91 -15.11
CA TYR A 817 -21.50 -6.48 -14.66
C TYR A 817 -20.85 -7.51 -13.72
N ASP A 818 -21.60 -8.50 -13.25
CA ASP A 818 -21.12 -9.60 -12.42
C ASP A 818 -21.87 -10.88 -12.77
N ALA A 819 -21.20 -12.03 -12.71
CA ALA A 819 -21.80 -13.34 -12.99
C ALA A 819 -22.87 -13.75 -11.98
N LYS A 820 -22.85 -13.16 -10.80
CA LYS A 820 -23.78 -13.44 -9.71
C LYS A 820 -25.00 -12.55 -9.66
N ASN A 821 -25.13 -11.63 -10.60
CA ASN A 821 -26.31 -10.82 -10.70
C ASN A 821 -27.55 -11.68 -10.91
N LYS A 822 -28.61 -11.27 -10.27
CA LYS A 822 -29.94 -11.88 -10.37
C LYS A 822 -30.96 -10.83 -10.75
N ILE A 823 -31.95 -11.26 -11.49
CA ILE A 823 -33.04 -10.42 -11.96
C ILE A 823 -34.38 -11.13 -11.81
N PHE A 824 -35.41 -10.37 -11.49
CA PHE A 824 -36.79 -10.81 -11.66
C PHE A 824 -37.64 -9.72 -12.30
N LYS A 825 -38.70 -10.13 -12.96
CA LYS A 825 -39.63 -9.21 -13.66
C LYS A 825 -40.93 -9.15 -12.88
N PRO A 826 -41.15 -8.12 -12.06
CA PRO A 826 -42.37 -7.98 -11.26
C PRO A 826 -43.58 -7.58 -12.11
N VAL A 827 -44.75 -7.95 -11.63
CA VAL A 827 -46.01 -7.41 -12.18
C VAL A 827 -46.25 -6.03 -11.55
N TRP A 828 -46.09 -5.00 -12.35
CA TRP A 828 -46.25 -3.62 -11.92
C TRP A 828 -47.75 -3.24 -11.77
N LYS A 829 -48.08 -2.60 -10.66
CA LYS A 829 -49.34 -1.90 -10.43
C LYS A 829 -49.17 -0.40 -10.71
N ASP A 830 -50.26 0.29 -11.06
CA ASP A 830 -50.20 1.74 -11.18
C ASP A 830 -50.01 2.38 -9.80
N GLY A 831 -49.12 3.38 -9.73
CA GLY A 831 -48.74 4.04 -8.48
C GLY A 831 -47.59 3.32 -7.72
N ILE A 832 -47.70 3.28 -6.40
CA ILE A 832 -46.66 2.77 -5.54
C ILE A 832 -46.70 1.24 -5.52
N ASN A 833 -45.58 0.61 -5.82
CA ASN A 833 -45.30 -0.81 -5.63
C ASN A 833 -44.43 -1.01 -4.39
N ILE A 834 -44.53 -2.18 -3.78
CA ILE A 834 -43.80 -2.51 -2.57
C ILE A 834 -42.95 -3.75 -2.83
N LEU A 835 -41.63 -3.58 -2.73
CA LEU A 835 -40.70 -4.69 -2.59
C LEU A 835 -40.49 -4.94 -1.10
N GLU A 836 -40.77 -6.16 -0.67
CA GLU A 836 -40.52 -6.61 0.70
C GLU A 836 -39.44 -7.71 0.69
N ILE A 837 -38.43 -7.55 1.56
CA ILE A 837 -37.38 -8.53 1.80
C ILE A 837 -37.53 -8.99 3.24
N SER A 838 -37.79 -10.27 3.44
CA SER A 838 -38.00 -10.86 4.75
C SER A 838 -36.89 -11.84 5.07
N PHE A 839 -36.31 -11.67 6.24
CA PHE A 839 -35.32 -12.59 6.82
C PHE A 839 -35.95 -13.28 8.03
N ASP A 840 -35.84 -14.60 8.10
CA ASP A 840 -36.26 -15.36 9.27
C ASP A 840 -35.23 -15.23 10.40
N GLU A 841 -35.47 -15.78 11.57
CA GLU A 841 -34.53 -15.77 12.70
C GLU A 841 -33.19 -16.39 12.28
N GLY A 842 -32.13 -15.59 12.43
CA GLY A 842 -31.10 -16.08 11.76
C GLY A 842 -29.65 -16.10 12.02
N GLY A 843 -28.94 -16.05 10.94
CA GLY A 843 -27.49 -16.15 10.85
C GLY A 843 -26.77 -14.86 11.18
N GLU A 844 -25.48 -14.98 11.36
CA GLU A 844 -24.60 -13.87 11.79
C GLU A 844 -24.48 -12.72 10.78
N PHE A 845 -24.95 -12.85 9.54
CA PHE A 845 -24.75 -11.88 8.47
C PHE A 845 -26.01 -11.62 7.65
N ASP A 846 -27.14 -11.92 8.18
CA ASP A 846 -28.40 -11.76 7.45
C ASP A 846 -28.76 -10.29 7.29
N GLY A 847 -29.13 -9.89 6.09
CA GLY A 847 -29.55 -8.52 5.81
C GLY A 847 -29.41 -8.08 4.37
N VAL A 848 -29.74 -6.81 4.12
CA VAL A 848 -29.53 -6.15 2.84
C VAL A 848 -28.17 -5.46 2.86
N ASN A 849 -27.22 -5.98 2.12
CA ASN A 849 -25.81 -5.53 2.10
C ASN A 849 -25.42 -4.80 0.81
N GLY A 850 -26.32 -4.68 -0.15
CA GLY A 850 -26.06 -4.03 -1.42
C GLY A 850 -27.29 -3.33 -1.99
N GLU A 851 -27.08 -2.56 -3.05
CA GLU A 851 -28.15 -1.88 -3.73
C GLU A 851 -28.99 -2.85 -4.56
N ILE A 852 -30.25 -2.48 -4.73
CA ILE A 852 -31.21 -3.10 -5.64
C ILE A 852 -31.51 -2.06 -6.71
N TYR A 853 -31.52 -2.46 -7.98
CA TYR A 853 -31.72 -1.54 -9.10
C TYR A 853 -33.01 -1.83 -9.84
N LEU A 854 -33.70 -0.78 -10.25
CA LEU A 854 -34.68 -0.86 -11.33
C LEU A 854 -33.91 -0.86 -12.64
N TYR A 855 -34.12 -1.90 -13.43
CA TYR A 855 -33.28 -2.22 -14.57
C TYR A 855 -34.12 -2.43 -15.84
N LYS A 856 -33.68 -1.83 -16.92
CA LYS A 856 -34.23 -2.09 -18.25
C LYS A 856 -33.08 -2.38 -19.19
N GLU A 857 -33.13 -3.56 -19.81
CA GLU A 857 -32.12 -3.95 -20.79
C GLU A 857 -32.13 -2.93 -21.94
N GLN A 858 -30.97 -2.35 -22.24
CA GLN A 858 -30.84 -1.51 -23.42
C GLN A 858 -30.64 -2.45 -24.61
N ILE A 859 -31.61 -2.43 -25.55
CA ILE A 859 -31.58 -3.18 -26.80
C ILE A 859 -30.56 -2.55 -27.75
#